data_1f9bff56b5b5a41f2fed22c2a754c490
#
_entry.id   1f9bff56b5b5a41f2fed22c2a754c490
#
_cell.length_a   1.000
_cell.length_b   1.000
_cell.length_c   1.000
_cell.angle_alpha   90.00
_cell.angle_beta   90.00
_cell.angle_gamma   90.00
#
_symmetry.space_group_name_H-M   'P 1'
#
loop_
_entity.id
_entity.type
_entity.pdbx_description
1 polymer ?
#
loop_
_entity_poly.entity_id
_entity_poly.type
_entity_poly.pdbx_seq_one_letter_code
_entity_poly.pdbx_strand_id
1 'polypeptide(L)'
;MLAHVLLLCGLSTVVIPQDVTNQAQMFLAEFNVRAEDISYESSLASWNYNTNITEETATKMNEAGAKWSVFYEEASRNASSFLLSDIQDPLIRLQIQSLQDRGSSVLSPEKYSRLSTVLNTMSTIYSTGTVCKTTEPFDCMVLEPGLDSIMANSIDYHERLWAWEAWRADVGRMMRPLYEEYVELKNEAAKLNSYADYGDYWRANYEADYPEEYKYSRDQLVQDVEKTFEQIKPLYQQLHAYVRHRLEQAYGSQFISSTGCLPAHLLGDMWGRFWTNLYSLTVPYPAKPNIDVTDAMVQKNWDAMKIFKSAEAFFSSIGLYNMTEGFWKNSMLTEPTDNRKVVCHPTAWDMGKDDYRIKMCTKVTMDDFLTVHHEMGHIEYDMAYSVQPFLLRDGANEGFHEAVGEIMSLSAATPQHLKSLDLLEPTFQEDEETEINFLLKQALTIVGTMPFTYMLEKWRWMVFRGEITKQEWMKRWWEMKRDIVGVVEPVPHDETYCDPAALFHVANDYSFIRYYTRTIYQFQFHEALCKAANHTGPLHTCDITNSTAAGGNLRELLALGRSKPWTQALENLTGEKYMNATPLLHYFEPLFNWLQKNNSGRYIGWNTDWTPYSENAIKVRISLKAALGNEAYEWDKSELFLFKSSIAYAMRKYFAQEKLQNVDFQATDIHVGEETQRVSFYITVSMPGNVSNIVPKADVENAIRMSRGRISEAFRLDDNTLEFVGILPTLATPYEPPVTIWLIIFGVVISLVVIGVIVLIISGQRDRKKKAKGRAREAESNCEVNPYDDDGKSNKGFELSEETQTSF
;
A
#
# COMPACT_ATOMS: atom_id res chain seq x y z
N MET A 1 -53.43 -53.71 -58.22
CA MET A 1 -53.56 -52.74 -57.14
C MET A 1 -52.79 -53.21 -55.93
N LEU A 2 -51.56 -53.01 -55.87
CA LEU A 2 -50.76 -53.24 -54.73
C LEU A 2 -49.82 -52.00 -54.50
N ALA A 3 -50.05 -51.31 -53.43
CA ALA A 3 -49.24 -50.14 -53.05
C ALA A 3 -47.89 -50.61 -52.46
N HIS A 4 -46.84 -50.14 -53.03
CA HIS A 4 -45.52 -50.32 -52.45
C HIS A 4 -45.30 -49.22 -51.43
N VAL A 5 -45.20 -49.61 -50.16
CA VAL A 5 -44.72 -48.73 -49.08
C VAL A 5 -43.16 -48.87 -48.97
N LEU A 6 -42.49 -47.84 -49.39
CA LEU A 6 -41.06 -47.71 -49.21
C LEU A 6 -40.81 -47.28 -47.78
N LEU A 7 -40.25 -48.20 -46.96
CA LEU A 7 -39.68 -47.87 -45.60
C LEU A 7 -38.33 -47.19 -45.79
N LEU A 8 -38.29 -45.88 -45.62
CA LEU A 8 -37.06 -45.14 -45.43
C LEU A 8 -36.61 -45.33 -43.98
N CYS A 9 -35.69 -46.26 -43.73
CA CYS A 9 -34.91 -46.28 -42.49
C CYS A 9 -33.98 -45.09 -42.49
N GLY A 10 -34.38 -44.00 -41.85
CA GLY A 10 -33.50 -42.94 -41.45
C GLY A 10 -32.53 -43.45 -40.37
N LEU A 11 -31.30 -43.71 -40.76
CA LEU A 11 -30.19 -43.82 -39.78
C LEU A 11 -30.04 -42.45 -39.14
N SER A 12 -30.75 -42.24 -38.05
CA SER A 12 -30.39 -41.20 -37.10
C SER A 12 -29.05 -41.63 -36.52
N THR A 13 -28.00 -41.06 -36.98
CA THR A 13 -26.73 -41.07 -36.24
C THR A 13 -27.03 -40.42 -34.92
N VAL A 14 -27.16 -41.25 -33.88
CA VAL A 14 -27.09 -40.77 -32.49
C VAL A 14 -25.69 -40.22 -32.34
N VAL A 15 -25.55 -38.94 -32.54
CA VAL A 15 -24.37 -38.17 -32.08
C VAL A 15 -24.48 -38.32 -30.55
N ILE A 16 -23.73 -39.25 -29.97
CA ILE A 16 -23.49 -39.28 -28.53
C ILE A 16 -22.91 -37.90 -28.22
N PRO A 17 -23.54 -37.11 -27.36
CA PRO A 17 -22.93 -35.83 -26.99
C PRO A 17 -21.55 -36.17 -26.44
N GLN A 18 -20.54 -35.70 -27.11
CA GLN A 18 -19.17 -35.85 -26.63
C GLN A 18 -19.18 -35.21 -25.27
N ASP A 19 -18.85 -35.97 -24.21
CA ASP A 19 -18.90 -35.51 -22.84
C ASP A 19 -18.10 -34.18 -22.72
N VAL A 20 -18.76 -33.10 -22.35
CA VAL A 20 -18.17 -31.75 -22.20
C VAL A 20 -16.97 -31.80 -21.28
N THR A 21 -17.01 -32.62 -20.23
CA THR A 21 -15.89 -32.86 -19.31
C THR A 21 -14.66 -33.38 -20.06
N ASN A 22 -14.82 -34.36 -20.98
CA ASN A 22 -13.69 -34.87 -21.76
C ASN A 22 -13.14 -33.81 -22.73
N GLN A 23 -13.98 -32.97 -23.32
CA GLN A 23 -13.51 -31.88 -24.20
C GLN A 23 -12.73 -30.85 -23.39
N ALA A 24 -13.21 -30.45 -22.21
CA ALA A 24 -12.52 -29.55 -21.30
C ALA A 24 -11.18 -30.15 -20.84
N GLN A 25 -11.14 -31.44 -20.53
CA GLN A 25 -9.91 -32.14 -20.15
C GLN A 25 -8.87 -32.13 -21.29
N MET A 26 -9.29 -32.39 -22.54
CA MET A 26 -8.39 -32.34 -23.70
C MET A 26 -7.85 -30.91 -23.92
N PHE A 27 -8.72 -29.91 -23.82
CA PHE A 27 -8.33 -28.51 -23.91
C PHE A 27 -7.28 -28.13 -22.82
N LEU A 28 -7.53 -28.51 -21.56
CA LEU A 28 -6.58 -28.26 -20.47
C LEU A 28 -5.26 -29.00 -20.63
N ALA A 29 -5.27 -30.22 -21.18
CA ALA A 29 -4.04 -30.96 -21.47
C ALA A 29 -3.16 -30.23 -22.52
N GLU A 30 -3.76 -29.70 -23.58
CA GLU A 30 -3.06 -28.87 -24.56
C GLU A 30 -2.60 -27.54 -23.96
N PHE A 31 -3.48 -26.87 -23.17
CA PHE A 31 -3.15 -25.64 -22.47
C PHE A 31 -1.93 -25.83 -21.57
N ASN A 32 -1.92 -26.84 -20.69
CA ASN A 32 -0.84 -27.06 -19.72
C ASN A 32 0.52 -27.19 -20.42
N VAL A 33 0.63 -27.92 -21.53
CA VAL A 33 1.89 -28.06 -22.28
C VAL A 33 2.37 -26.73 -22.84
N ARG A 34 1.48 -25.96 -23.46
CA ARG A 34 1.83 -24.65 -24.05
C ARG A 34 2.11 -23.60 -22.97
N ALA A 35 1.33 -23.62 -21.88
CA ALA A 35 1.50 -22.70 -20.76
C ALA A 35 2.86 -22.88 -20.10
N GLU A 36 3.30 -24.12 -19.86
CA GLU A 36 4.60 -24.42 -19.24
C GLU A 36 5.77 -23.92 -20.11
N ASP A 37 5.66 -24.04 -21.44
CA ASP A 37 6.71 -23.54 -22.34
C ASP A 37 6.77 -22.00 -22.38
N ILE A 38 5.61 -21.35 -22.55
CA ILE A 38 5.55 -19.89 -22.71
C ILE A 38 5.81 -19.18 -21.38
N SER A 39 5.30 -19.73 -20.25
CA SER A 39 5.56 -19.22 -18.92
C SER A 39 7.05 -19.30 -18.59
N TYR A 40 7.71 -20.44 -18.89
CA TYR A 40 9.15 -20.57 -18.68
C TYR A 40 9.97 -19.52 -19.43
N GLU A 41 9.62 -19.26 -20.71
CA GLU A 41 10.27 -18.20 -21.49
C GLU A 41 10.07 -16.81 -20.85
N SER A 42 8.87 -16.53 -20.37
CA SER A 42 8.52 -15.27 -19.72
C SER A 42 9.26 -15.11 -18.39
N SER A 43 9.24 -16.14 -17.54
CA SER A 43 9.96 -16.17 -16.27
C SER A 43 11.46 -15.99 -16.46
N LEU A 44 12.05 -16.65 -17.48
CA LEU A 44 13.47 -16.53 -17.78
C LEU A 44 13.84 -15.11 -18.26
N ALA A 45 13.01 -14.49 -19.09
CA ALA A 45 13.22 -13.11 -19.51
C ALA A 45 13.11 -12.12 -18.34
N SER A 46 12.13 -12.32 -17.45
CA SER A 46 11.99 -11.54 -16.21
C SER A 46 13.14 -11.74 -15.27
N TRP A 47 13.60 -12.97 -15.06
CA TRP A 47 14.81 -13.27 -14.28
C TRP A 47 16.04 -12.55 -14.82
N ASN A 48 16.27 -12.61 -16.14
CA ASN A 48 17.41 -11.97 -16.78
C ASN A 48 17.38 -10.45 -16.61
N TYR A 49 16.18 -9.82 -16.66
CA TYR A 49 16.02 -8.41 -16.35
C TYR A 49 16.35 -8.11 -14.89
N ASN A 50 15.75 -8.82 -13.95
CA ASN A 50 15.94 -8.58 -12.52
C ASN A 50 17.39 -8.78 -12.05
N THR A 51 18.13 -9.67 -12.70
CA THR A 51 19.53 -9.97 -12.39
C THR A 51 20.55 -9.21 -13.27
N ASN A 52 20.07 -8.44 -14.25
CA ASN A 52 20.92 -7.60 -15.11
C ASN A 52 20.06 -6.53 -15.81
N ILE A 53 19.81 -5.42 -15.13
CA ILE A 53 18.93 -4.34 -15.60
C ILE A 53 19.60 -3.57 -16.73
N THR A 54 19.11 -3.78 -17.96
CA THR A 54 19.53 -3.09 -19.18
C THR A 54 18.32 -2.84 -20.07
N GLU A 55 18.43 -1.92 -21.01
CA GLU A 55 17.38 -1.68 -22.01
C GLU A 55 17.09 -2.94 -22.87
N GLU A 56 18.13 -3.72 -23.17
CA GLU A 56 17.98 -4.97 -23.92
C GLU A 56 17.19 -6.03 -23.13
N THR A 57 17.52 -6.22 -21.85
CA THR A 57 16.80 -7.20 -21.01
C THR A 57 15.39 -6.76 -20.71
N ALA A 58 15.13 -5.46 -20.52
CA ALA A 58 13.79 -4.90 -20.39
C ALA A 58 12.94 -5.14 -21.63
N THR A 59 13.50 -4.92 -22.83
CA THR A 59 12.82 -5.19 -24.09
C THR A 59 12.45 -6.67 -24.21
N LYS A 60 13.37 -7.59 -23.93
CA LYS A 60 13.11 -9.05 -23.99
C LYS A 60 12.04 -9.49 -22.98
N MET A 61 12.04 -8.92 -21.79
CA MET A 61 11.02 -9.18 -20.78
C MET A 61 9.64 -8.75 -21.28
N ASN A 62 9.54 -7.54 -21.84
CA ASN A 62 8.27 -7.02 -22.38
C ASN A 62 7.76 -7.85 -23.56
N GLU A 63 8.65 -8.28 -24.48
CA GLU A 63 8.30 -9.16 -25.60
C GLU A 63 7.77 -10.52 -25.13
N ALA A 64 8.44 -11.13 -24.14
CA ALA A 64 8.02 -12.41 -23.57
C ALA A 64 6.70 -12.28 -22.79
N GLY A 65 6.53 -11.21 -22.02
CA GLY A 65 5.26 -10.90 -21.34
C GLY A 65 4.10 -10.66 -22.30
N ALA A 66 4.33 -9.95 -23.40
CA ALA A 66 3.32 -9.78 -24.46
C ALA A 66 2.91 -11.12 -25.10
N LYS A 67 3.88 -12.02 -25.33
CA LYS A 67 3.61 -13.37 -25.86
C LYS A 67 2.75 -14.18 -24.89
N TRP A 68 3.05 -14.13 -23.59
CA TRP A 68 2.24 -14.76 -22.55
C TRP A 68 0.81 -14.21 -22.54
N SER A 69 0.66 -12.88 -22.55
CA SER A 69 -0.66 -12.22 -22.54
C SER A 69 -1.54 -12.63 -23.73
N VAL A 70 -0.97 -12.69 -24.95
CA VAL A 70 -1.70 -13.12 -26.14
C VAL A 70 -2.13 -14.59 -26.03
N PHE A 71 -1.25 -15.45 -25.55
CA PHE A 71 -1.56 -16.86 -25.32
C PHE A 71 -2.68 -17.04 -24.29
N TYR A 72 -2.59 -16.33 -23.16
CA TYR A 72 -3.57 -16.43 -22.09
C TYR A 72 -4.95 -15.89 -22.51
N GLU A 73 -4.98 -14.79 -23.28
CA GLU A 73 -6.23 -14.26 -23.85
C GLU A 73 -6.89 -15.26 -24.83
N GLU A 74 -6.10 -15.92 -25.68
CA GLU A 74 -6.60 -16.99 -26.57
C GLU A 74 -7.21 -18.14 -25.74
N ALA A 75 -6.50 -18.59 -24.71
CA ALA A 75 -6.94 -19.66 -23.83
C ALA A 75 -8.23 -19.29 -23.08
N SER A 76 -8.31 -18.09 -22.53
CA SER A 76 -9.50 -17.55 -21.85
C SER A 76 -10.72 -17.50 -22.78
N ARG A 77 -10.53 -17.05 -24.03
CA ARG A 77 -11.59 -17.02 -25.03
C ARG A 77 -12.09 -18.43 -25.36
N ASN A 78 -11.19 -19.40 -25.50
CA ASN A 78 -11.55 -20.79 -25.75
C ASN A 78 -12.25 -21.41 -24.52
N ALA A 79 -11.74 -21.16 -23.32
CA ALA A 79 -12.36 -21.61 -22.06
C ALA A 79 -13.78 -21.07 -21.89
N SER A 80 -14.06 -19.85 -22.35
CA SER A 80 -15.40 -19.24 -22.28
C SER A 80 -16.46 -19.95 -23.10
N SER A 81 -16.07 -20.88 -23.98
CA SER A 81 -17.03 -21.74 -24.72
C SER A 81 -17.62 -22.88 -23.88
N PHE A 82 -17.01 -23.20 -22.73
CA PHE A 82 -17.49 -24.28 -21.84
C PHE A 82 -18.48 -23.72 -20.83
N LEU A 83 -19.63 -24.41 -20.66
CA LEU A 83 -20.55 -24.15 -19.56
C LEU A 83 -20.07 -24.91 -18.32
N LEU A 84 -19.76 -24.22 -17.25
CA LEU A 84 -19.25 -24.83 -16.01
C LEU A 84 -20.21 -25.85 -15.41
N SER A 85 -21.53 -25.65 -15.56
CA SER A 85 -22.57 -26.59 -15.13
C SER A 85 -22.48 -27.95 -15.78
N ASP A 86 -21.93 -28.05 -17.00
CA ASP A 86 -21.86 -29.26 -17.79
C ASP A 86 -20.58 -30.07 -17.49
N ILE A 87 -19.63 -29.47 -16.76
CA ILE A 87 -18.39 -30.11 -16.36
C ILE A 87 -18.59 -30.84 -15.03
N GLN A 88 -18.53 -32.16 -15.07
CA GLN A 88 -18.78 -33.02 -13.90
C GLN A 88 -17.59 -33.07 -12.93
N ASP A 89 -16.37 -33.05 -13.45
CA ASP A 89 -15.15 -33.08 -12.62
C ASP A 89 -14.87 -31.71 -11.99
N PRO A 90 -14.82 -31.62 -10.63
CA PRO A 90 -14.59 -30.34 -9.93
C PRO A 90 -13.24 -29.69 -10.23
N LEU A 91 -12.17 -30.47 -10.43
CA LEU A 91 -10.84 -29.94 -10.70
C LEU A 91 -10.74 -29.41 -12.14
N ILE A 92 -11.37 -30.08 -13.09
CA ILE A 92 -11.48 -29.57 -14.48
C ILE A 92 -12.31 -28.30 -14.46
N ARG A 93 -13.43 -28.28 -13.75
CA ARG A 93 -14.30 -27.10 -13.63
C ARG A 93 -13.55 -25.92 -13.03
N LEU A 94 -12.79 -26.12 -11.95
CA LEU A 94 -11.98 -25.08 -11.29
C LEU A 94 -10.96 -24.45 -12.25
N GLN A 95 -10.25 -25.29 -13.03
CA GLN A 95 -9.26 -24.83 -14.00
C GLN A 95 -9.91 -24.04 -15.17
N ILE A 96 -11.05 -24.53 -15.68
CA ILE A 96 -11.80 -23.80 -16.72
C ILE A 96 -12.33 -22.48 -16.17
N GLN A 97 -12.86 -22.47 -14.96
CA GLN A 97 -13.34 -21.24 -14.31
C GLN A 97 -12.21 -20.22 -14.14
N SER A 98 -11.02 -20.64 -13.71
CA SER A 98 -9.84 -19.75 -13.60
C SER A 98 -9.45 -19.15 -14.95
N LEU A 99 -9.55 -19.88 -16.05
CA LEU A 99 -9.29 -19.37 -17.41
C LEU A 99 -10.42 -18.46 -17.94
N GLN A 100 -11.65 -18.62 -17.45
CA GLN A 100 -12.77 -17.76 -17.85
C GLN A 100 -12.73 -16.38 -17.23
N ASP A 101 -12.02 -16.24 -16.13
CA ASP A 101 -11.80 -14.94 -15.51
C ASP A 101 -10.91 -14.08 -16.43
N ARG A 102 -11.50 -13.01 -16.92
CA ARG A 102 -10.85 -12.06 -17.81
C ARG A 102 -10.27 -10.85 -17.09
N GLY A 103 -10.49 -10.75 -15.78
CA GLY A 103 -10.05 -9.60 -14.99
C GLY A 103 -10.47 -8.28 -15.63
N SER A 104 -9.55 -7.34 -15.75
CA SER A 104 -9.83 -6.02 -16.36
C SER A 104 -9.93 -6.04 -17.89
N SER A 105 -9.50 -7.11 -18.59
CA SER A 105 -9.58 -7.20 -20.04
C SER A 105 -11.03 -7.33 -20.58
N VAL A 106 -12.00 -7.47 -19.71
CA VAL A 106 -13.43 -7.46 -20.04
C VAL A 106 -13.93 -6.06 -20.41
N LEU A 107 -13.24 -5.01 -20.01
CA LEU A 107 -13.54 -3.61 -20.34
C LEU A 107 -13.43 -3.36 -21.85
N SER A 108 -14.06 -2.29 -22.34
CA SER A 108 -13.80 -1.84 -23.72
C SER A 108 -12.31 -1.48 -23.90
N PRO A 109 -11.76 -1.61 -25.13
CA PRO A 109 -10.34 -1.31 -25.39
C PRO A 109 -9.92 0.08 -24.89
N GLU A 110 -10.78 1.09 -25.02
CA GLU A 110 -10.51 2.45 -24.56
C GLU A 110 -10.42 2.53 -23.04
N LYS A 111 -11.36 1.89 -22.33
CA LYS A 111 -11.38 1.86 -20.86
C LYS A 111 -10.24 1.02 -20.30
N TYR A 112 -9.93 -0.11 -20.94
CA TYR A 112 -8.78 -0.93 -20.56
C TYR A 112 -7.46 -0.16 -20.69
N SER A 113 -7.26 0.51 -21.84
CA SER A 113 -6.09 1.37 -22.06
C SER A 113 -6.03 2.51 -21.04
N ARG A 114 -7.19 3.12 -20.72
CA ARG A 114 -7.26 4.17 -19.70
C ARG A 114 -6.91 3.65 -18.32
N LEU A 115 -7.44 2.49 -17.91
CA LEU A 115 -7.11 1.84 -16.64
C LEU A 115 -5.61 1.54 -16.53
N SER A 116 -5.02 0.98 -17.59
CA SER A 116 -3.58 0.73 -17.64
C SER A 116 -2.77 2.03 -17.46
N THR A 117 -3.21 3.12 -18.12
CA THR A 117 -2.59 4.45 -17.94
C THR A 117 -2.71 4.95 -16.51
N VAL A 118 -3.88 4.80 -15.87
CA VAL A 118 -4.11 5.22 -14.48
C VAL A 118 -3.19 4.45 -13.54
N LEU A 119 -3.14 3.12 -13.65
CA LEU A 119 -2.29 2.26 -12.84
C LEU A 119 -0.81 2.59 -13.00
N ASN A 120 -0.34 2.70 -14.26
CA ASN A 120 1.05 3.05 -14.55
C ASN A 120 1.41 4.45 -14.02
N THR A 121 0.48 5.41 -14.10
CA THR A 121 0.69 6.76 -13.57
C THR A 121 0.78 6.74 -12.05
N MET A 122 -0.10 6.03 -11.34
CA MET A 122 -0.04 5.90 -9.88
C MET A 122 1.26 5.20 -9.45
N SER A 123 1.64 4.11 -10.12
CA SER A 123 2.90 3.40 -9.88
C SER A 123 4.11 4.32 -10.08
N THR A 124 4.12 5.12 -11.15
CA THR A 124 5.19 6.09 -11.43
C THR A 124 5.26 7.17 -10.36
N ILE A 125 4.12 7.78 -9.98
CA ILE A 125 4.06 8.81 -8.92
C ILE A 125 4.64 8.24 -7.62
N TYR A 126 4.27 7.02 -7.26
CA TYR A 126 4.78 6.35 -6.05
C TYR A 126 6.29 6.11 -6.12
N SER A 127 6.76 5.50 -7.21
CA SER A 127 8.15 5.03 -7.35
C SER A 127 9.15 6.16 -7.60
N THR A 128 8.70 7.29 -8.17
CA THR A 128 9.55 8.45 -8.46
C THR A 128 9.30 9.63 -7.54
N GLY A 129 8.39 9.46 -6.57
CA GLY A 129 8.00 10.48 -5.61
C GLY A 129 9.20 11.04 -4.86
N THR A 130 9.32 12.35 -4.84
CA THR A 130 10.39 13.08 -4.18
C THR A 130 9.79 14.21 -3.39
N VAL A 131 10.18 14.36 -2.13
CA VAL A 131 9.78 15.46 -1.27
C VAL A 131 10.98 16.32 -0.92
N CYS A 132 10.80 17.64 -0.88
CA CYS A 132 11.89 18.58 -0.66
C CYS A 132 11.63 19.43 0.58
N LYS A 133 12.68 19.67 1.38
CA LYS A 133 12.64 20.70 2.43
C LYS A 133 12.54 22.07 1.78
N THR A 134 11.65 22.91 2.27
CA THR A 134 11.44 24.28 1.76
C THR A 134 12.38 25.29 2.39
N THR A 135 13.08 24.91 3.46
CA THR A 135 14.09 25.70 4.14
C THR A 135 15.49 25.22 3.82
N GLU A 136 16.47 26.13 3.72
CA GLU A 136 17.85 25.73 3.48
C GLU A 136 18.44 24.86 4.62
N PRO A 137 19.25 23.84 4.28
CA PRO A 137 19.59 23.41 2.92
C PRO A 137 18.39 22.75 2.22
N PHE A 138 18.11 23.17 0.99
CA PHE A 138 17.10 22.53 0.14
C PHE A 138 17.55 21.11 -0.16
N ASP A 139 16.97 20.16 0.56
CA ASP A 139 17.28 18.74 0.44
C ASP A 139 16.05 18.00 -0.04
N CYS A 140 16.18 17.31 -1.16
CA CYS A 140 15.12 16.52 -1.75
C CYS A 140 15.39 15.05 -1.50
N MET A 141 14.40 14.32 -0.99
CA MET A 141 14.50 12.93 -0.59
C MET A 141 13.47 12.09 -1.34
N VAL A 142 13.89 10.92 -1.77
CA VAL A 142 13.00 9.83 -2.21
C VAL A 142 12.53 9.05 -0.98
N LEU A 143 11.51 8.17 -1.16
CA LEU A 143 11.03 7.34 -0.07
C LEU A 143 12.15 6.44 0.47
N GLU A 144 12.71 5.61 -0.37
CA GLU A 144 13.80 4.68 -0.03
C GLU A 144 15.14 5.14 -0.65
N PRO A 145 16.20 5.27 0.17
CA PRO A 145 16.26 5.07 1.61
C PRO A 145 15.98 6.34 2.45
N GLY A 146 15.66 7.47 1.83
CA GLY A 146 15.66 8.79 2.46
C GLY A 146 14.64 8.95 3.58
N LEU A 147 13.35 9.00 3.22
CA LEU A 147 12.27 9.20 4.19
C LEU A 147 12.11 8.00 5.13
N ASP A 148 12.30 6.79 4.62
CA ASP A 148 12.20 5.57 5.45
C ASP A 148 13.25 5.56 6.56
N SER A 149 14.47 6.04 6.27
CA SER A 149 15.52 6.19 7.29
C SER A 149 15.10 7.18 8.39
N ILE A 150 14.45 8.29 8.03
CA ILE A 150 13.92 9.25 9.02
C ILE A 150 12.84 8.58 9.86
N MET A 151 11.86 7.91 9.21
CA MET A 151 10.75 7.27 9.92
C MET A 151 11.21 6.13 10.83
N ALA A 152 12.26 5.41 10.45
CA ALA A 152 12.81 4.31 11.24
C ALA A 152 13.68 4.79 12.41
N ASN A 153 14.56 5.79 12.20
CA ASN A 153 15.68 6.07 13.09
C ASN A 153 15.61 7.41 13.83
N SER A 154 14.93 8.42 13.27
CA SER A 154 14.87 9.73 13.93
C SER A 154 14.04 9.66 15.21
N ILE A 155 14.54 10.32 16.27
CA ILE A 155 13.80 10.52 17.51
C ILE A 155 13.20 11.93 17.62
N ASP A 156 13.37 12.76 16.59
CA ASP A 156 12.79 14.09 16.53
C ASP A 156 11.33 14.00 16.06
N TYR A 157 10.42 14.48 16.92
CA TYR A 157 8.98 14.50 16.64
C TYR A 157 8.64 15.26 15.34
N HIS A 158 9.28 16.44 15.18
CA HIS A 158 8.97 17.33 14.06
C HIS A 158 9.59 16.86 12.74
N GLU A 159 10.77 16.25 12.77
CA GLU A 159 11.38 15.66 11.59
C GLU A 159 10.55 14.48 11.06
N ARG A 160 10.09 13.59 11.95
CA ARG A 160 9.16 12.51 11.58
C ARG A 160 7.84 13.07 11.03
N LEU A 161 7.28 14.10 11.68
CA LEU A 161 6.04 14.71 11.22
C LEU A 161 6.20 15.33 9.83
N TRP A 162 7.33 16.01 9.58
CA TRP A 162 7.63 16.56 8.25
C TRP A 162 7.71 15.44 7.19
N ALA A 163 8.46 14.38 7.44
CA ALA A 163 8.62 13.28 6.48
C ALA A 163 7.27 12.59 6.17
N TRP A 164 6.48 12.35 7.20
CA TRP A 164 5.16 11.72 7.12
C TRP A 164 4.16 12.57 6.33
N GLU A 165 4.10 13.87 6.62
CA GLU A 165 3.18 14.81 5.97
C GLU A 165 3.61 15.11 4.53
N ALA A 166 4.90 15.37 4.29
CA ALA A 166 5.40 15.71 2.97
C ALA A 166 5.12 14.59 1.96
N TRP A 167 5.29 13.32 2.35
CA TRP A 167 4.97 12.18 1.50
C TRP A 167 3.48 12.15 1.12
N ARG A 168 2.58 12.41 2.07
CA ARG A 168 1.14 12.43 1.83
C ARG A 168 0.67 13.65 1.05
N ALA A 169 1.29 14.79 1.29
CA ALA A 169 1.00 16.03 0.57
C ALA A 169 1.49 16.01 -0.87
N ASP A 170 2.71 15.56 -1.10
CA ASP A 170 3.36 15.66 -2.43
C ASP A 170 3.05 14.42 -3.30
N VAL A 171 2.91 13.23 -2.71
CA VAL A 171 2.61 11.98 -3.41
C VAL A 171 1.15 11.57 -3.25
N GLY A 172 0.65 11.50 -2.03
CA GLY A 172 -0.72 11.06 -1.76
C GLY A 172 -1.80 11.90 -2.44
N ARG A 173 -1.70 13.23 -2.41
CA ARG A 173 -2.68 14.11 -3.07
C ARG A 173 -2.71 13.93 -4.58
N MET A 174 -1.56 13.71 -5.21
CA MET A 174 -1.49 13.49 -6.65
C MET A 174 -2.23 12.21 -7.08
N MET A 175 -2.31 11.24 -6.18
CA MET A 175 -3.02 9.97 -6.42
C MET A 175 -4.53 10.14 -6.43
N ARG A 176 -5.10 11.14 -5.71
CA ARG A 176 -6.54 11.25 -5.47
C ARG A 176 -7.40 11.15 -6.73
N PRO A 177 -7.23 11.95 -7.77
CA PRO A 177 -8.07 11.88 -8.97
C PRO A 177 -7.88 10.57 -9.74
N LEU A 178 -6.68 10.00 -9.72
CA LEU A 178 -6.38 8.73 -10.37
C LEU A 178 -7.02 7.55 -9.63
N TYR A 179 -6.98 7.58 -8.29
CA TYR A 179 -7.57 6.53 -7.48
C TYR A 179 -9.11 6.55 -7.55
N GLU A 180 -9.74 7.72 -7.68
CA GLU A 180 -11.18 7.83 -7.95
C GLU A 180 -11.55 7.12 -9.27
N GLU A 181 -10.83 7.39 -10.35
CA GLU A 181 -11.04 6.76 -11.66
C GLU A 181 -10.72 5.26 -11.64
N TYR A 182 -9.66 4.87 -10.93
CA TYR A 182 -9.30 3.47 -10.70
C TYR A 182 -10.46 2.68 -10.07
N VAL A 183 -11.06 3.19 -8.99
CA VAL A 183 -12.19 2.55 -8.31
C VAL A 183 -13.38 2.37 -9.26
N GLU A 184 -13.70 3.38 -10.07
CA GLU A 184 -14.81 3.33 -11.02
C GLU A 184 -14.56 2.26 -12.11
N LEU A 185 -13.38 2.24 -12.71
CA LEU A 185 -13.03 1.30 -13.79
C LEU A 185 -12.91 -0.16 -13.29
N LYS A 186 -12.32 -0.36 -12.11
CA LYS A 186 -12.22 -1.70 -11.52
C LYS A 186 -13.58 -2.25 -11.09
N ASN A 187 -14.46 -1.43 -10.57
CA ASN A 187 -15.84 -1.83 -10.27
C ASN A 187 -16.63 -2.17 -11.56
N GLU A 188 -16.40 -1.45 -12.65
CA GLU A 188 -17.03 -1.80 -13.93
C GLU A 188 -16.53 -3.15 -14.42
N ALA A 189 -15.21 -3.39 -14.37
CA ALA A 189 -14.62 -4.67 -14.76
C ALA A 189 -15.16 -5.83 -13.90
N ALA A 190 -15.25 -5.64 -12.58
CA ALA A 190 -15.78 -6.65 -11.67
C ALA A 190 -17.25 -7.01 -12.01
N LYS A 191 -18.11 -6.00 -12.26
CA LYS A 191 -19.51 -6.21 -12.65
C LYS A 191 -19.64 -6.94 -13.97
N LEU A 192 -18.80 -6.65 -14.95
CA LEU A 192 -18.77 -7.35 -16.24
C LEU A 192 -18.31 -8.82 -16.10
N ASN A 193 -17.52 -9.14 -15.06
CA ASN A 193 -17.16 -10.50 -14.66
C ASN A 193 -18.17 -11.12 -13.67
N SER A 194 -19.36 -10.54 -13.49
CA SER A 194 -20.43 -11.06 -12.63
C SER A 194 -20.17 -10.98 -11.12
N TYR A 195 -19.28 -10.09 -10.68
CA TYR A 195 -19.09 -9.75 -9.27
C TYR A 195 -19.86 -8.49 -8.89
N ALA A 196 -20.21 -8.33 -7.62
CA ALA A 196 -20.94 -7.16 -7.15
C ALA A 196 -20.11 -5.87 -7.21
N ASP A 197 -18.84 -5.96 -6.84
CA ASP A 197 -17.85 -4.89 -6.82
C ASP A 197 -16.43 -5.47 -6.89
N TYR A 198 -15.42 -4.63 -6.96
CA TYR A 198 -14.04 -5.10 -7.05
C TYR A 198 -13.52 -5.74 -5.75
N GLY A 199 -14.02 -5.32 -4.60
CA GLY A 199 -13.73 -6.02 -3.32
C GLY A 199 -14.34 -7.43 -3.28
N ASP A 200 -15.52 -7.61 -3.87
CA ASP A 200 -16.15 -8.91 -4.05
C ASP A 200 -15.32 -9.83 -4.97
N TYR A 201 -14.77 -9.26 -6.05
CA TYR A 201 -13.82 -9.93 -6.93
C TYR A 201 -12.58 -10.44 -6.16
N TRP A 202 -11.95 -9.60 -5.33
CA TRP A 202 -10.79 -10.03 -4.54
C TRP A 202 -11.13 -11.12 -3.53
N ARG A 203 -12.28 -11.00 -2.84
CA ARG A 203 -12.70 -12.02 -1.88
C ARG A 203 -13.01 -13.38 -2.51
N ALA A 204 -13.33 -13.42 -3.81
CA ALA A 204 -13.57 -14.65 -4.54
C ALA A 204 -12.36 -15.58 -4.59
N ASN A 205 -11.13 -15.06 -4.41
CA ASN A 205 -9.91 -15.87 -4.31
C ASN A 205 -9.91 -16.82 -3.10
N TYR A 206 -10.77 -16.57 -2.11
CA TYR A 206 -10.97 -17.44 -0.94
C TYR A 206 -12.19 -18.34 -1.07
N GLU A 207 -13.01 -18.20 -2.11
CA GLU A 207 -14.22 -18.97 -2.29
C GLU A 207 -13.93 -20.43 -2.60
N ALA A 208 -14.70 -21.35 -1.99
CA ALA A 208 -14.65 -22.77 -2.26
C ALA A 208 -16.08 -23.29 -2.37
N ASP A 209 -16.43 -23.87 -3.52
CA ASP A 209 -17.79 -24.32 -3.81
C ASP A 209 -17.98 -25.81 -3.66
N TYR A 210 -16.91 -26.61 -3.64
CA TYR A 210 -16.96 -28.06 -3.65
C TYR A 210 -15.76 -28.68 -2.94
N PRO A 211 -15.96 -29.81 -2.22
CA PRO A 211 -17.25 -30.43 -1.87
C PRO A 211 -18.01 -29.63 -0.80
N GLU A 212 -19.31 -29.87 -0.66
CA GLU A 212 -20.22 -29.09 0.20
C GLU A 212 -19.74 -28.97 1.65
N GLU A 213 -19.08 -29.99 2.18
CA GLU A 213 -18.53 -29.99 3.55
C GLU A 213 -17.38 -29.00 3.77
N TYR A 214 -16.71 -28.55 2.68
CA TYR A 214 -15.60 -27.59 2.69
C TYR A 214 -15.94 -26.27 2.02
N LYS A 215 -17.23 -26.07 1.76
CA LYS A 215 -17.71 -24.84 1.15
C LYS A 215 -17.37 -23.63 2.00
N TYR A 216 -16.94 -22.57 1.31
CA TYR A 216 -16.58 -21.31 1.93
C TYR A 216 -16.99 -20.14 1.03
N SER A 217 -17.70 -19.19 1.58
CA SER A 217 -18.19 -18.03 0.82
C SER A 217 -17.34 -16.79 1.09
N ARG A 218 -17.43 -15.84 0.19
CA ARG A 218 -16.82 -14.50 0.30
C ARG A 218 -17.26 -13.76 1.56
N ASP A 219 -18.53 -13.91 1.97
CA ASP A 219 -19.05 -13.31 3.19
C ASP A 219 -18.51 -13.99 4.45
N GLN A 220 -18.25 -15.31 4.39
CA GLN A 220 -17.61 -16.04 5.47
C GLN A 220 -16.20 -15.50 5.75
N LEU A 221 -15.44 -15.12 4.71
CA LEU A 221 -14.13 -14.49 4.88
C LEU A 221 -14.21 -13.22 5.74
N VAL A 222 -15.18 -12.35 5.46
CA VAL A 222 -15.37 -11.11 6.24
C VAL A 222 -15.68 -11.45 7.69
N GLN A 223 -16.57 -12.41 7.94
CA GLN A 223 -16.96 -12.85 9.28
C GLN A 223 -15.79 -13.46 10.05
N ASP A 224 -15.00 -14.32 9.41
CA ASP A 224 -13.87 -14.98 10.05
C ASP A 224 -12.73 -14.01 10.36
N VAL A 225 -12.48 -13.05 9.48
CA VAL A 225 -11.51 -11.97 9.74
C VAL A 225 -11.97 -11.10 10.92
N GLU A 226 -13.23 -10.69 10.96
CA GLU A 226 -13.79 -9.94 12.09
C GLU A 226 -13.72 -10.71 13.40
N LYS A 227 -14.11 -11.97 13.37
CA LYS A 227 -14.08 -12.87 14.53
C LYS A 227 -12.64 -13.04 15.07
N THR A 228 -11.69 -13.35 14.21
CA THR A 228 -10.30 -13.53 14.63
C THR A 228 -9.67 -12.21 15.10
N PHE A 229 -10.06 -11.09 14.51
CA PHE A 229 -9.64 -9.77 14.97
C PHE A 229 -10.13 -9.48 16.42
N GLU A 230 -11.41 -9.73 16.71
CA GLU A 230 -11.93 -9.55 18.08
C GLU A 230 -11.25 -10.50 19.10
N GLN A 231 -10.78 -11.67 18.68
CA GLN A 231 -9.98 -12.55 19.54
C GLN A 231 -8.59 -11.96 19.84
N ILE A 232 -7.92 -11.32 18.86
CA ILE A 232 -6.57 -10.75 19.01
C ILE A 232 -6.61 -9.39 19.72
N LYS A 233 -7.69 -8.66 19.60
CA LYS A 233 -7.84 -7.28 20.10
C LYS A 233 -7.40 -7.07 21.56
N PRO A 234 -7.69 -7.97 22.53
CA PRO A 234 -7.18 -7.80 23.90
C PRO A 234 -5.65 -7.78 23.99
N LEU A 235 -4.96 -8.64 23.26
CA LEU A 235 -3.49 -8.64 23.18
C LEU A 235 -2.98 -7.34 22.53
N TYR A 236 -3.58 -6.94 21.42
CA TYR A 236 -3.24 -5.69 20.76
C TYR A 236 -3.44 -4.47 21.66
N GLN A 237 -4.54 -4.38 22.38
CA GLN A 237 -4.82 -3.28 23.30
C GLN A 237 -3.77 -3.19 24.43
N GLN A 238 -3.29 -4.32 24.93
CA GLN A 238 -2.21 -4.36 25.92
C GLN A 238 -0.88 -3.88 25.29
N LEU A 239 -0.55 -4.33 24.10
CA LEU A 239 0.63 -3.88 23.37
C LEU A 239 0.56 -2.37 23.08
N HIS A 240 -0.57 -1.89 22.58
CA HIS A 240 -0.82 -0.47 22.31
C HIS A 240 -0.65 0.40 23.56
N ALA A 241 -1.24 -0.01 24.69
CA ALA A 241 -1.13 0.74 25.95
C ALA A 241 0.33 0.79 26.45
N TYR A 242 1.08 -0.31 26.31
CA TYR A 242 2.50 -0.36 26.63
C TYR A 242 3.33 0.57 25.73
N VAL A 243 3.15 0.46 24.41
CA VAL A 243 3.86 1.31 23.44
C VAL A 243 3.52 2.79 23.66
N ARG A 244 2.25 3.12 23.86
CA ARG A 244 1.80 4.49 24.18
C ARG A 244 2.53 5.07 25.39
N HIS A 245 2.63 4.31 26.46
CA HIS A 245 3.37 4.75 27.63
C HIS A 245 4.86 4.98 27.34
N ARG A 246 5.50 4.10 26.59
CA ARG A 246 6.92 4.24 26.22
C ARG A 246 7.14 5.45 25.30
N LEU A 247 6.25 5.70 24.37
CA LEU A 247 6.29 6.89 23.51
C LEU A 247 6.02 8.17 24.32
N GLU A 248 5.10 8.15 25.27
CA GLU A 248 4.88 9.26 26.18
C GLU A 248 6.16 9.61 26.98
N GLN A 249 6.89 8.60 27.44
CA GLN A 249 8.18 8.81 28.12
C GLN A 249 9.25 9.40 27.18
N ALA A 250 9.26 9.00 25.92
CA ALA A 250 10.24 9.46 24.94
C ALA A 250 9.95 10.86 24.41
N TYR A 251 8.69 11.17 24.08
CA TYR A 251 8.29 12.42 23.42
C TYR A 251 7.61 13.43 24.36
N GLY A 252 7.10 12.98 25.50
CA GLY A 252 6.42 13.82 26.47
C GLY A 252 4.90 13.84 26.33
N SER A 253 4.21 14.15 27.45
CA SER A 253 2.75 14.19 27.54
C SER A 253 2.11 15.29 26.68
N GLN A 254 2.87 16.28 26.24
CA GLN A 254 2.39 17.33 25.32
C GLN A 254 2.11 16.77 23.91
N PHE A 255 2.73 15.65 23.52
CA PHE A 255 2.57 15.03 22.21
C PHE A 255 1.81 13.71 22.26
N ILE A 256 1.81 13.04 23.39
CA ILE A 256 1.19 11.72 23.56
C ILE A 256 0.23 11.75 24.75
N SER A 257 -1.06 11.56 24.49
CA SER A 257 -2.04 11.39 25.55
C SER A 257 -1.88 10.04 26.24
N SER A 258 -1.93 10.02 27.57
CA SER A 258 -1.91 8.75 28.34
C SER A 258 -3.12 7.83 28.06
N THR A 259 -4.19 8.37 27.47
CA THR A 259 -5.43 7.65 27.18
C THR A 259 -5.86 7.71 25.71
N GLY A 260 -5.20 8.50 24.86
CA GLY A 260 -5.59 8.73 23.47
C GLY A 260 -5.02 7.73 22.49
N CYS A 261 -5.32 7.95 21.22
CA CYS A 261 -4.70 7.28 20.09
C CYS A 261 -3.21 7.64 19.96
N LEU A 262 -2.44 6.83 19.22
CA LEU A 262 -1.05 7.11 18.89
C LEU A 262 -0.96 8.00 17.65
N PRO A 263 -0.13 9.06 17.63
CA PRO A 263 0.12 9.84 16.42
C PRO A 263 0.80 9.00 15.34
N ALA A 264 0.24 9.00 14.14
CA ALA A 264 0.61 8.09 13.05
C ALA A 264 2.09 8.17 12.63
N HIS A 265 2.71 9.35 12.71
CA HIS A 265 4.10 9.57 12.32
C HIS A 265 5.15 9.02 13.30
N LEU A 266 4.72 8.50 14.46
CA LEU A 266 5.63 7.99 15.50
C LEU A 266 5.80 6.47 15.49
N LEU A 267 5.18 5.74 14.56
CA LEU A 267 5.05 4.29 14.60
C LEU A 267 6.19 3.50 13.94
N GLY A 268 7.27 4.17 13.57
CA GLY A 268 8.51 3.49 13.15
C GLY A 268 8.65 3.23 11.66
N ASP A 269 7.58 3.37 10.87
CA ASP A 269 7.60 3.39 9.42
C ASP A 269 6.67 4.47 8.84
N MET A 270 6.67 4.67 7.54
CA MET A 270 5.90 5.72 6.88
C MET A 270 4.38 5.57 7.08
N TRP A 271 3.87 4.35 7.29
CA TRP A 271 2.43 4.06 7.33
C TRP A 271 1.92 3.62 8.70
N GLY A 272 2.84 3.31 9.64
CA GLY A 272 2.52 2.66 10.90
C GLY A 272 2.09 1.20 10.70
N ARG A 273 2.57 0.56 9.63
CA ARG A 273 2.28 -0.83 9.28
C ARG A 273 2.99 -1.81 10.20
N PHE A 274 4.28 -1.58 10.42
CA PHE A 274 5.12 -2.38 11.32
C PHE A 274 5.73 -1.50 12.40
N TRP A 275 5.65 -1.94 13.65
CA TRP A 275 6.19 -1.19 14.78
C TRP A 275 7.59 -1.65 15.20
N THR A 276 8.24 -2.45 14.37
CA THR A 276 9.56 -3.07 14.65
C THR A 276 10.61 -2.03 15.06
N ASN A 277 10.66 -0.88 14.38
CA ASN A 277 11.61 0.19 14.67
C ASN A 277 11.35 0.92 16.00
N LEU A 278 10.25 0.64 16.67
CA LEU A 278 10.00 1.13 18.03
C LEU A 278 10.69 0.27 19.09
N TYR A 279 11.31 -0.86 18.74
CA TYR A 279 11.91 -1.78 19.70
C TYR A 279 12.92 -1.09 20.61
N SER A 280 13.81 -0.25 20.07
CA SER A 280 14.80 0.50 20.85
C SER A 280 14.19 1.42 21.93
N LEU A 281 13.00 1.97 21.66
CA LEU A 281 12.27 2.82 22.61
C LEU A 281 11.42 2.00 23.60
N THR A 282 11.08 0.76 23.23
CA THR A 282 10.10 -0.05 23.97
C THR A 282 10.69 -1.25 24.68
N VAL A 283 11.93 -1.65 24.39
CA VAL A 283 12.58 -2.82 25.02
C VAL A 283 12.49 -2.73 26.55
N PRO A 284 11.92 -3.76 27.23
CA PRO A 284 11.73 -3.71 28.68
C PRO A 284 13.02 -3.85 29.47
N TYR A 285 13.91 -4.73 29.01
CA TYR A 285 15.14 -5.10 29.69
C TYR A 285 16.37 -4.85 28.81
N PRO A 286 16.79 -3.57 28.65
CA PRO A 286 17.87 -3.21 27.69
C PRO A 286 19.26 -3.75 28.10
N ALA A 287 19.42 -4.19 29.34
CA ALA A 287 20.65 -4.80 29.84
C ALA A 287 20.77 -6.30 29.47
N LYS A 288 19.68 -6.92 28.98
CA LYS A 288 19.70 -8.32 28.55
C LYS A 288 20.17 -8.43 27.09
N PRO A 289 20.90 -9.51 26.76
CA PRO A 289 21.33 -9.73 25.39
C PRO A 289 20.11 -9.85 24.47
N ASN A 290 20.21 -9.23 23.30
CA ASN A 290 19.28 -9.50 22.21
C ASN A 290 19.66 -10.84 21.56
N ILE A 291 18.67 -11.64 21.20
CA ILE A 291 18.92 -12.85 20.40
C ILE A 291 19.17 -12.40 18.96
N ASP A 292 20.41 -12.05 18.68
CA ASP A 292 20.92 -11.66 17.37
C ASP A 292 22.27 -12.32 17.17
N VAL A 293 22.35 -13.19 16.19
CA VAL A 293 23.55 -13.99 15.91
C VAL A 293 24.41 -13.43 14.77
N THR A 294 24.17 -12.20 14.35
CA THR A 294 24.93 -11.52 13.29
C THR A 294 26.42 -11.54 13.59
N ASP A 295 26.82 -11.09 14.78
CA ASP A 295 28.24 -11.09 15.17
C ASP A 295 28.84 -12.48 15.24
N ALA A 296 28.10 -13.47 15.72
CA ALA A 296 28.54 -14.85 15.79
C ALA A 296 28.78 -15.44 14.40
N MET A 297 27.91 -15.19 13.44
CA MET A 297 28.07 -15.60 12.05
C MET A 297 29.32 -14.95 11.43
N VAL A 298 29.49 -13.63 11.61
CA VAL A 298 30.67 -12.90 11.11
C VAL A 298 31.98 -13.46 11.70
N GLN A 299 32.04 -13.67 13.04
CA GLN A 299 33.20 -14.22 13.73
C GLN A 299 33.54 -15.64 13.26
N LYS A 300 32.53 -16.43 12.91
CA LYS A 300 32.69 -17.80 12.38
C LYS A 300 32.87 -17.84 10.86
N ASN A 301 33.07 -16.67 10.23
CA ASN A 301 33.28 -16.53 8.79
C ASN A 301 32.18 -17.20 7.95
N TRP A 302 30.93 -17.01 8.37
CA TRP A 302 29.81 -17.39 7.53
C TRP A 302 29.76 -16.46 6.31
N ASP A 303 29.29 -17.01 5.21
CA ASP A 303 28.96 -16.28 3.98
C ASP A 303 27.52 -16.60 3.54
N ALA A 304 27.07 -15.97 2.48
CA ALA A 304 25.75 -16.22 1.94
C ALA A 304 25.53 -17.71 1.61
N MET A 305 26.51 -18.38 1.00
CA MET A 305 26.43 -19.81 0.67
C MET A 305 26.21 -20.66 1.92
N LYS A 306 26.90 -20.35 3.02
CA LYS A 306 26.74 -21.06 4.29
C LYS A 306 25.36 -20.86 4.89
N ILE A 307 24.79 -19.67 4.77
CA ILE A 307 23.41 -19.35 5.22
C ILE A 307 22.39 -20.20 4.43
N PHE A 308 22.48 -20.22 3.10
CA PHE A 308 21.59 -21.04 2.26
C PHE A 308 21.75 -22.54 2.50
N LYS A 309 22.99 -23.03 2.70
CA LYS A 309 23.22 -24.44 3.06
C LYS A 309 22.68 -24.80 4.43
N SER A 310 22.67 -23.88 5.37
CA SER A 310 22.03 -24.05 6.68
C SER A 310 20.51 -24.21 6.55
N ALA A 311 19.88 -23.38 5.74
CA ALA A 311 18.44 -23.49 5.46
C ALA A 311 18.10 -24.82 4.75
N GLU A 312 18.86 -25.23 3.71
CA GLU A 312 18.67 -26.53 3.07
C GLU A 312 18.80 -27.70 4.07
N ALA A 313 19.76 -27.62 4.98
CA ALA A 313 19.94 -28.64 6.00
C ALA A 313 18.76 -28.69 6.97
N PHE A 314 18.17 -27.54 7.31
CA PHE A 314 16.93 -27.48 8.10
C PHE A 314 15.80 -28.19 7.38
N PHE A 315 15.48 -27.86 6.12
CA PHE A 315 14.41 -28.49 5.34
C PHE A 315 14.62 -29.98 5.14
N SER A 316 15.85 -30.40 4.80
CA SER A 316 16.22 -31.81 4.66
C SER A 316 16.04 -32.58 5.97
N SER A 317 16.34 -31.95 7.12
CA SER A 317 16.22 -32.58 8.44
C SER A 317 14.77 -32.94 8.82
N ILE A 318 13.81 -32.18 8.32
CA ILE A 318 12.38 -32.46 8.53
C ILE A 318 11.78 -33.34 7.41
N GLY A 319 12.57 -33.74 6.41
CA GLY A 319 12.15 -34.65 5.33
C GLY A 319 11.49 -33.94 4.14
N LEU A 320 11.73 -32.64 3.96
CA LEU A 320 11.38 -31.91 2.76
C LEU A 320 12.44 -32.11 1.66
N TYR A 321 12.45 -31.26 0.65
CA TYR A 321 13.28 -31.45 -0.54
C TYR A 321 14.70 -30.90 -0.35
N ASN A 322 15.64 -31.43 -1.13
CA ASN A 322 16.94 -30.81 -1.33
C ASN A 322 16.85 -29.87 -2.53
N MET A 323 17.55 -28.77 -2.48
CA MET A 323 17.64 -27.85 -3.60
C MET A 323 18.31 -28.52 -4.80
N THR A 324 17.76 -28.30 -6.00
CA THR A 324 18.28 -28.89 -7.23
C THR A 324 19.67 -28.37 -7.58
N GLU A 325 20.42 -29.10 -8.42
CA GLU A 325 21.68 -28.59 -8.96
C GLU A 325 21.47 -27.28 -9.74
N GLY A 326 20.33 -27.16 -10.44
CA GLY A 326 19.91 -25.94 -11.12
C GLY A 326 19.77 -24.76 -10.17
N PHE A 327 19.16 -24.96 -9.00
CA PHE A 327 19.04 -23.94 -7.96
C PHE A 327 20.37 -23.33 -7.58
N TRP A 328 21.36 -24.17 -7.22
CA TRP A 328 22.70 -23.72 -6.81
C TRP A 328 23.49 -23.03 -7.91
N LYS A 329 23.22 -23.37 -9.16
CA LYS A 329 23.94 -22.82 -10.32
C LYS A 329 23.32 -21.51 -10.81
N ASN A 330 21.99 -21.40 -10.78
CA ASN A 330 21.26 -20.35 -11.48
C ASN A 330 20.74 -19.24 -10.55
N SER A 331 20.65 -19.47 -9.23
CA SER A 331 20.23 -18.47 -8.24
C SER A 331 21.24 -17.34 -8.13
N MET A 332 20.76 -16.14 -7.77
CA MET A 332 21.59 -14.99 -7.42
C MET A 332 21.56 -14.79 -5.90
N LEU A 333 22.50 -15.40 -5.20
CA LEU A 333 22.54 -15.46 -3.74
C LEU A 333 23.30 -14.30 -3.09
N THR A 334 24.02 -13.50 -3.89
CA THR A 334 24.79 -12.33 -3.45
C THR A 334 24.70 -11.23 -4.49
N GLU A 335 24.92 -10.00 -4.08
CA GLU A 335 25.06 -8.89 -5.01
C GLU A 335 26.24 -9.12 -5.97
N PRO A 336 26.04 -8.96 -7.30
CA PRO A 336 27.11 -9.13 -8.28
C PRO A 336 28.23 -8.10 -8.09
N THR A 337 29.48 -8.56 -8.29
CA THR A 337 30.69 -7.71 -8.12
C THR A 337 31.12 -7.01 -9.42
N ASP A 338 30.45 -7.25 -10.53
CA ASP A 338 30.73 -6.69 -11.85
C ASP A 338 30.06 -5.34 -12.14
N ASN A 339 29.47 -4.70 -11.13
CA ASN A 339 28.75 -3.44 -11.18
C ASN A 339 27.48 -3.42 -12.09
N ARG A 340 26.99 -4.57 -12.53
CA ARG A 340 25.67 -4.62 -13.18
C ARG A 340 24.59 -4.26 -12.16
N LYS A 341 23.55 -3.57 -12.64
CA LYS A 341 22.40 -3.23 -11.81
C LYS A 341 21.48 -4.43 -11.69
N VAL A 342 21.01 -4.69 -10.48
CA VAL A 342 20.11 -5.80 -10.15
C VAL A 342 19.01 -5.33 -9.20
N VAL A 343 17.91 -6.09 -9.13
CA VAL A 343 16.91 -5.93 -8.09
C VAL A 343 17.31 -6.77 -6.89
N CYS A 344 17.74 -6.14 -5.81
CA CYS A 344 18.24 -6.83 -4.61
C CYS A 344 17.16 -7.41 -3.70
N HIS A 345 15.89 -7.00 -3.87
CA HIS A 345 14.79 -7.51 -3.04
C HIS A 345 14.72 -9.05 -3.09
N PRO A 346 14.70 -9.74 -1.92
CA PRO A 346 14.61 -11.20 -1.86
C PRO A 346 13.35 -11.71 -2.56
N THR A 347 13.49 -12.73 -3.40
CA THR A 347 12.35 -13.36 -4.09
C THR A 347 12.68 -14.80 -4.47
N ALA A 348 11.71 -15.69 -4.25
CA ALA A 348 11.72 -17.06 -4.75
C ALA A 348 11.05 -17.13 -6.13
N TRP A 349 11.49 -18.03 -6.99
CA TRP A 349 11.05 -18.15 -8.38
C TRP A 349 10.81 -19.61 -8.75
N ASP A 350 9.55 -19.96 -9.05
CA ASP A 350 9.22 -21.14 -9.85
C ASP A 350 9.29 -20.76 -11.32
N MET A 351 10.39 -21.10 -11.98
CA MET A 351 10.55 -20.83 -13.41
C MET A 351 9.74 -21.79 -14.29
N GLY A 352 9.23 -22.88 -13.69
CA GLY A 352 8.72 -24.05 -14.43
C GLY A 352 9.85 -25.02 -14.81
N LYS A 353 9.46 -26.21 -15.28
CA LYS A 353 10.40 -27.25 -15.79
C LYS A 353 11.48 -27.66 -14.79
N ASP A 354 11.15 -27.75 -13.51
CA ASP A 354 12.05 -28.07 -12.41
C ASP A 354 13.22 -27.07 -12.23
N ASP A 355 13.11 -25.85 -12.72
CA ASP A 355 14.07 -24.76 -12.53
C ASP A 355 13.54 -23.81 -11.47
N TYR A 356 14.07 -23.92 -10.26
CA TYR A 356 13.73 -23.10 -9.09
C TYR A 356 14.90 -22.20 -8.74
N ARG A 357 14.66 -20.95 -8.38
CA ARG A 357 15.73 -19.99 -8.08
C ARG A 357 15.35 -19.06 -6.93
N ILE A 358 16.34 -18.55 -6.24
CA ILE A 358 16.22 -17.40 -5.33
C ILE A 358 17.12 -16.28 -5.83
N LYS A 359 16.60 -15.06 -5.78
CA LYS A 359 17.34 -13.83 -6.03
C LYS A 359 17.38 -13.03 -4.73
N MET A 360 18.59 -12.79 -4.22
CA MET A 360 18.82 -12.05 -2.98
C MET A 360 20.24 -11.48 -2.93
N CYS A 361 20.41 -10.23 -2.51
CA CYS A 361 21.71 -9.62 -2.19
C CYS A 361 22.06 -9.88 -0.73
N THR A 362 22.29 -11.13 -0.38
CA THR A 362 22.42 -11.62 0.99
C THR A 362 23.60 -11.03 1.73
N LYS A 363 23.34 -10.49 2.91
CA LYS A 363 24.33 -10.05 3.90
C LYS A 363 24.41 -11.07 5.02
N VAL A 364 25.52 -11.06 5.75
CA VAL A 364 25.69 -11.95 6.91
C VAL A 364 25.06 -11.27 8.14
N THR A 365 23.74 -11.36 8.25
CA THR A 365 22.94 -10.80 9.34
C THR A 365 21.88 -11.82 9.80
N MET A 366 21.39 -11.68 11.03
CA MET A 366 20.29 -12.51 11.55
C MET A 366 19.03 -12.34 10.70
N ASP A 367 18.73 -11.11 10.27
CA ASP A 367 17.55 -10.83 9.46
C ASP A 367 17.61 -11.56 8.11
N ASP A 368 18.76 -11.53 7.42
CA ASP A 368 18.93 -12.25 6.16
C ASP A 368 18.98 -13.78 6.35
N PHE A 369 19.51 -14.26 7.49
CA PHE A 369 19.43 -15.67 7.84
C PHE A 369 17.98 -16.15 7.93
N LEU A 370 17.09 -15.39 8.58
CA LEU A 370 15.66 -15.71 8.65
C LEU A 370 14.96 -15.56 7.29
N THR A 371 15.31 -14.53 6.53
CA THR A 371 14.77 -14.31 5.19
C THR A 371 15.12 -15.46 4.24
N VAL A 372 16.34 -16.01 4.31
CA VAL A 372 16.72 -17.17 3.50
C VAL A 372 15.87 -18.40 3.83
N HIS A 373 15.54 -18.63 5.11
CA HIS A 373 14.61 -19.71 5.49
C HIS A 373 13.20 -19.47 4.94
N HIS A 374 12.73 -18.22 4.97
CA HIS A 374 11.46 -17.81 4.40
C HIS A 374 11.39 -18.06 2.88
N GLU A 375 12.36 -17.53 2.12
CA GLU A 375 12.39 -17.68 0.67
C GLU A 375 12.58 -19.14 0.22
N MET A 376 13.39 -19.90 0.94
CA MET A 376 13.54 -21.33 0.66
C MET A 376 12.25 -22.11 1.00
N GLY A 377 11.46 -21.67 1.96
CA GLY A 377 10.14 -22.21 2.24
C GLY A 377 9.18 -22.06 1.05
N HIS A 378 9.27 -20.98 0.29
CA HIS A 378 8.54 -20.83 -0.98
C HIS A 378 8.99 -21.86 -2.01
N ILE A 379 10.30 -22.05 -2.18
CA ILE A 379 10.85 -23.07 -3.10
C ILE A 379 10.39 -24.49 -2.72
N GLU A 380 10.34 -24.80 -1.43
CA GLU A 380 9.82 -26.10 -0.94
C GLU A 380 8.35 -26.30 -1.34
N TYR A 381 7.55 -25.24 -1.30
CA TYR A 381 6.16 -25.28 -1.75
C TYR A 381 6.08 -25.48 -3.27
N ASP A 382 6.85 -24.71 -4.03
CA ASP A 382 6.94 -24.78 -5.49
C ASP A 382 7.30 -26.22 -5.94
N MET A 383 8.29 -26.80 -5.31
CA MET A 383 8.73 -28.19 -5.60
C MET A 383 7.66 -29.22 -5.25
N ALA A 384 6.94 -29.01 -4.14
CA ALA A 384 5.94 -29.96 -3.67
C ALA A 384 4.72 -30.01 -4.61
N TYR A 385 4.20 -28.88 -5.08
CA TYR A 385 3.03 -28.86 -5.97
C TYR A 385 3.37 -29.02 -7.48
N SER A 386 4.64 -29.15 -7.84
CA SER A 386 5.07 -29.32 -9.24
C SER A 386 4.37 -30.45 -10.00
N VAL A 387 3.87 -31.45 -9.25
CA VAL A 387 3.09 -32.60 -9.79
C VAL A 387 1.66 -32.22 -10.19
N GLN A 388 1.18 -31.07 -9.78
CA GLN A 388 -0.16 -30.57 -10.12
C GLN A 388 -0.23 -30.03 -11.55
N PRO A 389 -1.43 -30.00 -12.18
CA PRO A 389 -1.65 -29.24 -13.40
C PRO A 389 -1.25 -27.77 -13.26
N PHE A 390 -0.81 -27.13 -14.32
CA PHE A 390 -0.25 -25.77 -14.32
C PHE A 390 -1.09 -24.75 -13.52
N LEU A 391 -2.39 -24.69 -13.74
CA LEU A 391 -3.31 -23.75 -13.07
C LEU A 391 -3.56 -24.06 -11.58
N LEU A 392 -3.10 -25.21 -11.09
CA LEU A 392 -3.24 -25.62 -9.69
C LEU A 392 -1.92 -25.55 -8.91
N ARG A 393 -0.82 -25.10 -9.55
CA ARG A 393 0.49 -24.88 -8.95
C ARG A 393 0.53 -23.51 -8.28
N ASP A 394 -0.03 -23.45 -7.08
CA ASP A 394 -0.06 -22.24 -6.26
C ASP A 394 -0.46 -22.63 -4.81
N GLY A 395 -0.32 -21.72 -3.86
CA GLY A 395 -0.85 -21.91 -2.50
C GLY A 395 -2.36 -22.14 -2.51
N ALA A 396 -2.86 -22.88 -1.54
CA ALA A 396 -4.28 -23.22 -1.49
C ALA A 396 -5.22 -22.00 -1.48
N ASN A 397 -4.75 -20.88 -0.92
CA ASN A 397 -5.28 -19.52 -1.11
C ASN A 397 -4.13 -18.49 -0.98
N GLU A 398 -4.43 -17.20 -1.15
CA GLU A 398 -3.43 -16.11 -1.15
C GLU A 398 -2.54 -16.01 0.12
N GLY A 399 -2.99 -16.57 1.26
CA GLY A 399 -2.26 -16.52 2.52
C GLY A 399 -1.36 -17.73 2.79
N PHE A 400 -1.53 -18.86 2.08
CA PHE A 400 -0.85 -20.12 2.39
C PHE A 400 0.65 -20.07 2.07
N HIS A 401 1.01 -19.56 0.91
CA HIS A 401 2.39 -19.51 0.46
C HIS A 401 3.27 -18.72 1.43
N GLU A 402 2.80 -17.53 1.79
CA GLU A 402 3.46 -16.67 2.77
C GLU A 402 3.50 -17.28 4.17
N ALA A 403 2.41 -17.95 4.60
CA ALA A 403 2.37 -18.59 5.91
C ALA A 403 3.43 -19.68 6.04
N VAL A 404 3.70 -20.41 4.97
CA VAL A 404 4.74 -21.45 4.93
C VAL A 404 6.15 -20.84 5.06
N GLY A 405 6.45 -19.74 4.36
CA GLY A 405 7.70 -19.02 4.52
C GLY A 405 7.91 -18.54 5.97
N GLU A 406 6.88 -17.95 6.56
CA GLU A 406 6.96 -17.40 7.93
C GLU A 406 7.16 -18.47 9.02
N ILE A 407 6.55 -19.65 8.95
CA ILE A 407 6.74 -20.69 9.98
C ILE A 407 8.17 -21.21 10.03
N MET A 408 8.91 -21.15 8.93
CA MET A 408 10.31 -21.54 8.89
C MET A 408 11.16 -20.56 9.68
N SER A 409 10.91 -19.27 9.51
CA SER A 409 11.56 -18.20 10.28
C SER A 409 11.29 -18.33 11.78
N LEU A 410 10.08 -18.75 12.20
CA LEU A 410 9.77 -18.98 13.61
C LEU A 410 10.63 -20.08 14.23
N SER A 411 10.78 -21.22 13.58
CA SER A 411 11.64 -22.32 14.05
C SER A 411 13.11 -21.96 14.02
N ALA A 412 13.58 -21.33 12.94
CA ALA A 412 14.99 -20.93 12.77
C ALA A 412 15.44 -19.86 13.76
N ALA A 413 14.51 -19.01 14.25
CA ALA A 413 14.80 -17.96 15.23
C ALA A 413 14.93 -18.48 16.67
N THR A 414 14.56 -19.73 16.96
CA THR A 414 14.58 -20.26 18.33
C THR A 414 15.98 -20.39 18.88
N PRO A 415 16.23 -20.11 20.17
CA PRO A 415 17.54 -20.34 20.81
C PRO A 415 18.04 -21.78 20.66
N GLN A 416 17.13 -22.76 20.64
CA GLN A 416 17.48 -24.17 20.45
C GLN A 416 18.07 -24.41 19.07
N HIS A 417 17.46 -23.89 18.00
CA HIS A 417 17.98 -23.97 16.65
C HIS A 417 19.33 -23.28 16.51
N LEU A 418 19.45 -22.05 17.01
CA LEU A 418 20.69 -21.25 16.92
C LEU A 418 21.85 -21.91 17.69
N LYS A 419 21.58 -22.59 18.83
CA LYS A 419 22.56 -23.40 19.53
C LYS A 419 22.99 -24.62 18.72
N SER A 420 22.05 -25.28 18.02
CA SER A 420 22.38 -26.44 17.17
C SER A 420 23.32 -26.09 16.02
N LEU A 421 23.31 -24.85 15.58
CA LEU A 421 24.19 -24.27 14.55
C LEU A 421 25.49 -23.70 15.15
N ASP A 422 25.69 -23.82 16.47
CA ASP A 422 26.83 -23.22 17.17
C ASP A 422 26.90 -21.68 17.01
N LEU A 423 25.76 -21.04 16.77
CA LEU A 423 25.65 -19.57 16.65
C LEU A 423 25.31 -18.90 17.99
N LEU A 424 24.79 -19.67 18.94
CA LEU A 424 24.52 -19.23 20.29
C LEU A 424 25.28 -20.15 21.26
N GLU A 425 25.88 -19.56 22.30
CA GLU A 425 26.69 -20.33 23.28
C GLU A 425 25.81 -21.42 23.94
N PRO A 426 26.31 -22.65 24.13
CA PRO A 426 25.59 -23.73 24.78
C PRO A 426 25.15 -23.38 26.22
N THR A 427 25.86 -22.45 26.85
CA THR A 427 25.63 -21.95 28.22
C THR A 427 24.58 -20.84 28.24
N PHE A 428 24.16 -20.34 27.10
CA PHE A 428 23.10 -19.34 27.04
C PHE A 428 21.82 -19.94 27.66
N GLN A 429 21.32 -19.31 28.70
CA GLN A 429 20.03 -19.65 29.30
C GLN A 429 19.08 -18.49 29.02
N GLU A 430 17.96 -18.83 28.43
CA GLU A 430 16.85 -17.92 28.29
C GLU A 430 16.19 -17.77 29.65
N ASP A 431 16.14 -16.55 30.16
CA ASP A 431 15.35 -16.20 31.33
C ASP A 431 14.08 -15.42 30.90
N GLU A 432 13.16 -15.26 31.83
CA GLU A 432 11.89 -14.57 31.58
C GLU A 432 12.10 -13.17 30.94
N GLU A 433 13.16 -12.44 31.32
CA GLU A 433 13.44 -11.09 30.81
C GLU A 433 13.92 -11.11 29.35
N THR A 434 14.74 -12.05 28.99
CA THR A 434 15.21 -12.27 27.60
C THR A 434 14.05 -12.75 26.72
N GLU A 435 13.24 -13.68 27.22
CA GLU A 435 12.03 -14.19 26.55
C GLU A 435 11.04 -13.06 26.26
N ILE A 436 10.76 -12.18 27.21
CA ILE A 436 9.86 -11.05 27.03
C ILE A 436 10.43 -10.04 26.01
N ASN A 437 11.73 -9.76 26.02
CA ASN A 437 12.35 -8.91 25.01
C ASN A 437 12.17 -9.50 23.59
N PHE A 438 12.41 -10.80 23.43
CA PHE A 438 12.24 -11.51 22.17
C PHE A 438 10.79 -11.46 21.68
N LEU A 439 9.84 -11.84 22.54
CA LEU A 439 8.41 -11.83 22.20
C LEU A 439 7.89 -10.42 21.91
N LEU A 440 8.37 -9.40 22.62
CA LEU A 440 8.00 -8.02 22.32
C LEU A 440 8.49 -7.58 20.93
N LYS A 441 9.74 -7.89 20.57
CA LYS A 441 10.27 -7.58 19.22
C LYS A 441 9.39 -8.20 18.15
N GLN A 442 8.99 -9.46 18.30
CA GLN A 442 8.09 -10.13 17.38
C GLN A 442 6.68 -9.53 17.39
N ALA A 443 6.12 -9.21 18.56
CA ALA A 443 4.78 -8.64 18.67
C ALA A 443 4.67 -7.27 18.00
N LEU A 444 5.71 -6.44 18.07
CA LEU A 444 5.75 -5.13 17.39
C LEU A 444 5.60 -5.28 15.87
N THR A 445 6.10 -6.38 15.30
CA THR A 445 5.97 -6.68 13.87
C THR A 445 4.65 -7.39 13.59
N ILE A 446 4.37 -8.49 14.28
CA ILE A 446 3.27 -9.40 13.95
C ILE A 446 1.92 -8.89 14.48
N VAL A 447 1.85 -8.57 15.79
CA VAL A 447 0.60 -8.13 16.41
C VAL A 447 0.30 -6.67 16.04
N GLY A 448 1.32 -5.84 15.93
CA GLY A 448 1.20 -4.42 15.57
C GLY A 448 0.58 -4.19 14.20
N THR A 449 0.86 -5.07 13.22
CA THR A 449 0.36 -4.93 11.84
C THR A 449 -1.08 -5.42 11.64
N MET A 450 -1.59 -6.30 12.51
CA MET A 450 -2.89 -6.97 12.30
C MET A 450 -4.07 -5.98 12.18
N PRO A 451 -4.24 -5.00 13.10
CA PRO A 451 -5.33 -4.04 12.97
C PRO A 451 -5.20 -3.12 11.77
N PHE A 452 -3.96 -2.72 11.43
CA PHE A 452 -3.69 -1.91 10.24
C PHE A 452 -4.14 -2.63 8.97
N THR A 453 -3.75 -3.90 8.81
CA THR A 453 -4.05 -4.73 7.65
C THR A 453 -5.56 -4.94 7.49
N TYR A 454 -6.24 -5.30 8.58
CA TYR A 454 -7.69 -5.46 8.61
C TYR A 454 -8.42 -4.16 8.25
N MET A 455 -8.06 -3.05 8.89
CA MET A 455 -8.70 -1.76 8.68
C MET A 455 -8.54 -1.27 7.24
N LEU A 456 -7.32 -1.36 6.68
CA LEU A 456 -7.04 -0.93 5.31
C LEU A 456 -7.91 -1.66 4.30
N GLU A 457 -7.98 -2.99 4.40
CA GLU A 457 -8.75 -3.77 3.44
C GLU A 457 -10.26 -3.61 3.65
N LYS A 458 -10.73 -3.53 4.89
CA LYS A 458 -12.12 -3.21 5.21
C LYS A 458 -12.52 -1.87 4.60
N TRP A 459 -11.68 -0.84 4.71
CA TRP A 459 -11.92 0.46 4.09
C TRP A 459 -12.05 0.34 2.56
N ARG A 460 -11.13 -0.39 1.89
CA ARG A 460 -11.20 -0.58 0.43
C ARG A 460 -12.45 -1.33 0.01
N TRP A 461 -12.83 -2.40 0.71
CA TRP A 461 -14.10 -3.10 0.42
C TRP A 461 -15.30 -2.19 0.53
N MET A 462 -15.37 -1.32 1.54
CA MET A 462 -16.46 -0.35 1.71
C MET A 462 -16.47 0.72 0.61
N VAL A 463 -15.29 1.16 0.16
CA VAL A 463 -15.14 2.08 -0.98
C VAL A 463 -15.64 1.43 -2.28
N PHE A 464 -15.22 0.20 -2.57
CA PHE A 464 -15.68 -0.52 -3.78
C PHE A 464 -17.18 -0.80 -3.76
N ARG A 465 -17.76 -1.10 -2.61
CA ARG A 465 -19.22 -1.25 -2.46
C ARG A 465 -19.97 0.07 -2.54
N GLY A 466 -19.30 1.21 -2.47
CA GLY A 466 -19.92 2.53 -2.45
C GLY A 466 -20.55 2.92 -1.09
N GLU A 467 -20.25 2.17 -0.03
CA GLU A 467 -20.66 2.48 1.35
C GLU A 467 -19.91 3.71 1.89
N ILE A 468 -18.68 3.94 1.42
CA ILE A 468 -17.92 5.16 1.66
C ILE A 468 -17.84 5.91 0.34
N THR A 469 -18.49 7.05 0.28
CA THR A 469 -18.50 7.91 -0.91
C THR A 469 -17.18 8.68 -1.03
N LYS A 470 -16.83 9.11 -2.26
CA LYS A 470 -15.59 9.86 -2.50
C LYS A 470 -15.50 11.20 -1.75
N GLN A 471 -16.63 11.71 -1.25
CA GLN A 471 -16.68 12.92 -0.42
C GLN A 471 -16.31 12.67 1.04
N GLU A 472 -16.15 11.40 1.44
CA GLU A 472 -15.89 10.98 2.81
C GLU A 472 -14.71 10.02 2.95
N TRP A 473 -13.92 9.81 1.91
CA TRP A 473 -12.83 8.81 1.92
C TRP A 473 -11.81 9.06 3.02
N MET A 474 -11.31 10.30 3.15
CA MET A 474 -10.29 10.63 4.16
C MET A 474 -10.89 10.69 5.56
N LYS A 475 -12.08 11.26 5.70
CA LYS A 475 -12.81 11.26 6.96
C LYS A 475 -13.01 9.85 7.48
N ARG A 476 -13.56 8.95 6.65
CA ARG A 476 -13.82 7.55 7.05
C ARG A 476 -12.52 6.74 7.26
N TRP A 477 -11.48 7.04 6.49
CA TRP A 477 -10.16 6.46 6.70
C TRP A 477 -9.63 6.73 8.10
N TRP A 478 -9.63 8.00 8.54
CA TRP A 478 -9.12 8.38 9.84
C TRP A 478 -10.04 7.99 11.00
N GLU A 479 -11.36 8.01 10.81
CA GLU A 479 -12.31 7.43 11.78
C GLU A 479 -11.98 5.94 12.00
N MET A 480 -11.85 5.15 10.95
CA MET A 480 -11.53 3.72 11.05
C MET A 480 -10.12 3.48 11.62
N LYS A 481 -9.15 4.34 11.33
CA LYS A 481 -7.82 4.30 11.95
C LYS A 481 -7.90 4.50 13.46
N ARG A 482 -8.67 5.47 13.92
CA ARG A 482 -8.89 5.69 15.35
C ARG A 482 -9.62 4.53 16.00
N ASP A 483 -10.72 4.07 15.41
CA ASP A 483 -11.58 3.04 16.01
C ASP A 483 -10.93 1.66 16.06
N ILE A 484 -10.27 1.23 14.99
CA ILE A 484 -9.75 -0.13 14.84
C ILE A 484 -8.28 -0.23 15.27
N VAL A 485 -7.47 0.75 14.87
CA VAL A 485 -6.01 0.72 15.07
C VAL A 485 -5.57 1.52 16.31
N GLY A 486 -6.38 2.45 16.76
CA GLY A 486 -5.99 3.36 17.84
C GLY A 486 -4.90 4.35 17.44
N VAL A 487 -4.93 4.77 16.18
CA VAL A 487 -3.95 5.67 15.57
C VAL A 487 -4.65 6.89 15.02
N VAL A 488 -4.06 8.06 15.23
CA VAL A 488 -4.62 9.35 14.84
C VAL A 488 -3.67 10.08 13.91
N GLU A 489 -4.23 10.82 12.97
CA GLU A 489 -3.45 11.74 12.14
C GLU A 489 -2.79 12.82 13.00
N PRO A 490 -1.51 13.14 12.76
CA PRO A 490 -0.82 14.18 13.51
C PRO A 490 -1.24 15.60 13.10
N VAL A 491 -1.76 15.75 11.89
CA VAL A 491 -2.36 16.98 11.34
C VAL A 491 -3.62 16.62 10.57
N PRO A 492 -4.64 17.49 10.51
CA PRO A 492 -5.88 17.18 9.82
C PRO A 492 -5.69 17.01 8.32
N HIS A 493 -6.25 15.94 7.74
CA HIS A 493 -6.29 15.70 6.29
C HIS A 493 -7.73 15.80 5.78
N ASP A 494 -7.95 16.68 4.85
CA ASP A 494 -9.24 16.84 4.17
C ASP A 494 -9.33 15.95 2.90
N GLU A 495 -10.46 16.03 2.21
CA GLU A 495 -10.75 15.23 1.01
C GLU A 495 -9.91 15.61 -0.24
N THR A 496 -8.91 16.50 -0.11
CA THR A 496 -7.91 16.70 -1.15
C THR A 496 -6.76 15.69 -1.08
N TYR A 497 -6.61 15.01 0.07
CA TYR A 497 -5.63 13.95 0.28
C TYR A 497 -6.12 12.59 -0.23
N CYS A 498 -5.20 11.64 -0.34
CA CYS A 498 -5.48 10.23 -0.55
C CYS A 498 -4.44 9.38 0.19
N ASP A 499 -4.48 9.43 1.52
CA ASP A 499 -3.51 8.73 2.39
C ASP A 499 -3.43 7.22 2.14
N PRO A 500 -4.54 6.51 1.83
CA PRO A 500 -4.47 5.11 1.47
C PRO A 500 -3.56 4.83 0.28
N ALA A 501 -3.62 5.67 -0.76
CA ALA A 501 -2.83 5.50 -1.98
C ALA A 501 -1.35 5.94 -1.83
N ALA A 502 -0.99 6.55 -0.69
CA ALA A 502 0.42 6.80 -0.34
C ALA A 502 1.17 5.51 0.09
N LEU A 503 0.52 4.35 0.03
CA LEU A 503 1.08 3.03 0.28
C LEU A 503 1.22 2.27 -1.04
N PHE A 504 2.37 1.61 -1.24
CA PHE A 504 2.70 0.83 -2.43
C PHE A 504 1.57 -0.10 -2.90
N HIS A 505 1.05 -0.93 -2.02
CA HIS A 505 0.02 -1.93 -2.36
C HIS A 505 -1.28 -1.29 -2.88
N VAL A 506 -1.65 -0.14 -2.36
CA VAL A 506 -2.85 0.58 -2.78
C VAL A 506 -2.61 1.27 -4.12
N ALA A 507 -1.44 1.90 -4.31
CA ALA A 507 -1.05 2.54 -5.55
C ALA A 507 -0.87 1.55 -6.72
N ASN A 508 -0.55 0.29 -6.43
CA ASN A 508 -0.24 -0.76 -7.40
C ASN A 508 -1.28 -1.90 -7.46
N ASP A 509 -2.50 -1.67 -6.97
CA ASP A 509 -3.64 -2.60 -7.14
C ASP A 509 -3.48 -3.98 -6.49
N TYR A 510 -2.80 -4.07 -5.33
CA TYR A 510 -2.67 -5.33 -4.62
C TYR A 510 -3.75 -5.51 -3.55
N SER A 511 -4.38 -6.70 -3.49
CA SER A 511 -5.18 -7.14 -2.34
C SER A 511 -4.31 -7.19 -1.09
N PHE A 512 -4.83 -6.76 0.07
CA PHE A 512 -4.04 -6.63 1.29
C PHE A 512 -4.45 -7.61 2.40
N ILE A 513 -5.65 -8.20 2.31
CA ILE A 513 -6.15 -9.12 3.33
C ILE A 513 -5.28 -10.39 3.44
N ARG A 514 -4.53 -10.73 2.39
CA ARG A 514 -3.58 -11.86 2.40
C ARG A 514 -2.58 -11.79 3.54
N TYR A 515 -2.14 -10.59 3.93
CA TYR A 515 -1.21 -10.39 5.05
C TYR A 515 -1.86 -10.63 6.42
N TYR A 516 -3.17 -10.45 6.53
CA TYR A 516 -3.92 -10.81 7.71
C TYR A 516 -4.13 -12.33 7.79
N THR A 517 -4.64 -12.94 6.73
CA THR A 517 -4.94 -14.36 6.67
C THR A 517 -3.69 -15.21 6.82
N ARG A 518 -2.56 -14.83 6.16
CA ARG A 518 -1.27 -15.51 6.32
C ARG A 518 -0.84 -15.56 7.78
N THR A 519 -0.99 -14.46 8.51
CA THR A 519 -0.58 -14.40 9.92
C THR A 519 -1.41 -15.34 10.78
N ILE A 520 -2.71 -15.49 10.52
CA ILE A 520 -3.53 -16.48 11.20
C ILE A 520 -3.08 -17.90 10.86
N TYR A 521 -2.91 -18.22 9.56
CA TYR A 521 -2.46 -19.55 9.12
C TYR A 521 -1.07 -19.89 9.63
N GLN A 522 -0.15 -18.96 9.66
CA GLN A 522 1.20 -19.12 10.17
C GLN A 522 1.21 -19.76 11.56
N PHE A 523 0.40 -19.26 12.50
CA PHE A 523 0.35 -19.80 13.84
C PHE A 523 -0.46 -21.10 13.94
N GLN A 524 -1.50 -21.28 13.15
CA GLN A 524 -2.22 -22.54 13.06
C GLN A 524 -1.31 -23.67 12.52
N PHE A 525 -0.53 -23.39 11.48
CA PHE A 525 0.44 -24.33 10.93
C PHE A 525 1.54 -24.63 11.96
N HIS A 526 2.12 -23.57 12.54
CA HIS A 526 3.19 -23.73 13.54
C HIS A 526 2.74 -24.59 14.73
N GLU A 527 1.58 -24.33 15.32
CA GLU A 527 1.07 -25.12 16.42
C GLU A 527 0.84 -26.59 16.02
N ALA A 528 0.28 -26.85 14.83
CA ALA A 528 0.05 -28.20 14.34
C ALA A 528 1.36 -28.96 14.11
N LEU A 529 2.37 -28.30 13.53
CA LEU A 529 3.69 -28.89 13.30
C LEU A 529 4.43 -29.14 14.61
N CYS A 530 4.33 -28.25 15.59
CA CYS A 530 4.89 -28.42 16.92
C CYS A 530 4.26 -29.62 17.67
N LYS A 531 2.94 -29.80 17.55
CA LYS A 531 2.27 -31.00 18.04
C LYS A 531 2.78 -32.28 17.38
N ALA A 532 2.97 -32.26 16.06
CA ALA A 532 3.53 -33.38 15.32
C ALA A 532 4.99 -33.66 15.69
N ALA A 533 5.76 -32.64 16.06
CA ALA A 533 7.10 -32.75 16.59
C ALA A 533 7.16 -33.20 18.07
N ASN A 534 6.03 -33.45 18.71
CA ASN A 534 5.90 -33.77 20.16
C ASN A 534 6.50 -32.67 21.07
N HIS A 535 6.44 -31.40 20.66
CA HIS A 535 6.85 -30.28 21.49
C HIS A 535 5.96 -30.17 22.74
N THR A 536 6.56 -29.93 23.91
CA THR A 536 5.88 -29.87 25.21
C THR A 536 6.14 -28.58 25.98
N GLY A 537 6.69 -27.57 25.36
CA GLY A 537 6.94 -26.24 25.97
C GLY A 537 5.99 -25.17 25.48
N PRO A 538 6.23 -23.91 25.85
CA PRO A 538 5.56 -22.76 25.24
C PRO A 538 5.73 -22.76 23.72
N LEU A 539 4.71 -22.35 23.00
CA LEU A 539 4.70 -22.49 21.53
C LEU A 539 5.84 -21.71 20.83
N HIS A 540 6.24 -20.57 21.37
CA HIS A 540 7.31 -19.73 20.83
C HIS A 540 8.72 -20.35 20.98
N THR A 541 8.88 -21.41 21.79
CA THR A 541 10.16 -22.14 21.93
C THR A 541 10.24 -23.37 21.04
N CYS A 542 9.21 -23.62 20.23
CA CYS A 542 9.14 -24.81 19.39
C CYS A 542 10.08 -24.69 18.18
N ASP A 543 10.99 -25.67 18.09
CA ASP A 543 11.84 -25.94 16.94
C ASP A 543 11.46 -27.31 16.34
N ILE A 544 11.07 -27.31 15.06
CA ILE A 544 10.66 -28.54 14.36
C ILE A 544 11.85 -29.26 13.69
N THR A 545 13.07 -28.76 13.85
CA THR A 545 14.28 -29.39 13.29
C THR A 545 14.34 -30.88 13.63
N ASN A 546 14.71 -31.72 12.65
CA ASN A 546 14.77 -33.19 12.74
C ASN A 546 13.40 -33.89 12.95
N SER A 547 12.26 -33.17 12.92
CA SER A 547 10.94 -33.80 13.03
C SER A 547 10.40 -34.20 11.66
N THR A 548 10.68 -35.44 11.24
CA THR A 548 10.13 -35.99 9.99
C THR A 548 8.62 -36.18 10.04
N ALA A 549 8.01 -36.26 11.22
CA ALA A 549 6.55 -36.27 11.38
C ALA A 549 5.94 -34.89 11.05
N ALA A 550 6.53 -33.81 11.57
CA ALA A 550 6.10 -32.44 11.23
C ALA A 550 6.30 -32.15 9.73
N GLY A 551 7.49 -32.47 9.21
CA GLY A 551 7.78 -32.26 7.79
C GLY A 551 6.95 -33.14 6.85
N GLY A 552 6.58 -34.36 7.24
CA GLY A 552 5.67 -35.23 6.48
C GLY A 552 4.28 -34.59 6.34
N ASN A 553 3.69 -34.13 7.45
CA ASN A 553 2.39 -33.43 7.42
C ASN A 553 2.44 -32.15 6.57
N LEU A 554 3.54 -31.40 6.70
CA LEU A 554 3.74 -30.21 5.89
C LEU A 554 3.83 -30.55 4.41
N ARG A 555 4.65 -31.55 4.04
CA ARG A 555 4.81 -32.00 2.66
C ARG A 555 3.47 -32.43 2.02
N GLU A 556 2.62 -33.09 2.78
CA GLU A 556 1.28 -33.46 2.32
C GLU A 556 0.43 -32.22 2.02
N LEU A 557 0.48 -31.19 2.88
CA LEU A 557 -0.19 -29.92 2.63
C LEU A 557 0.33 -29.25 1.35
N LEU A 558 1.65 -29.08 1.24
CA LEU A 558 2.30 -28.40 0.13
C LEU A 558 1.99 -29.06 -1.22
N ALA A 559 1.98 -30.40 -1.28
CA ALA A 559 1.72 -31.15 -2.51
C ALA A 559 0.31 -30.98 -3.07
N LEU A 560 -0.63 -30.48 -2.26
CA LEU A 560 -2.01 -30.23 -2.72
C LEU A 560 -2.08 -29.04 -3.69
N GLY A 561 -1.21 -28.03 -3.53
CA GLY A 561 -1.39 -26.77 -4.26
C GLY A 561 -2.84 -26.28 -4.13
N ARG A 562 -3.47 -25.91 -5.25
CA ARG A 562 -4.90 -25.53 -5.31
C ARG A 562 -5.84 -26.68 -5.68
N SER A 563 -5.36 -27.93 -5.67
CA SER A 563 -6.18 -29.09 -6.07
C SER A 563 -7.28 -29.45 -5.06
N LYS A 564 -7.23 -28.91 -3.86
CA LYS A 564 -8.24 -29.06 -2.81
C LYS A 564 -8.68 -27.67 -2.31
N PRO A 565 -9.93 -27.55 -1.80
CA PRO A 565 -10.32 -26.35 -1.08
C PRO A 565 -9.32 -26.04 0.03
N TRP A 566 -8.98 -24.77 0.21
CA TRP A 566 -8.05 -24.37 1.27
C TRP A 566 -8.54 -24.73 2.68
N THR A 567 -9.87 -24.78 2.88
CA THR A 567 -10.51 -25.25 4.12
C THR A 567 -10.21 -26.73 4.40
N GLN A 568 -10.20 -27.57 3.37
CA GLN A 568 -9.79 -28.98 3.48
C GLN A 568 -8.28 -29.09 3.71
N ALA A 569 -7.48 -28.30 3.00
CA ALA A 569 -6.03 -28.30 3.18
C ALA A 569 -5.65 -27.86 4.62
N LEU A 570 -6.32 -26.84 5.16
CA LEU A 570 -6.16 -26.39 6.54
C LEU A 570 -6.53 -27.49 7.54
N GLU A 571 -7.71 -28.13 7.37
CA GLU A 571 -8.16 -29.20 8.26
C GLU A 571 -7.23 -30.41 8.24
N ASN A 572 -6.69 -30.78 7.08
CA ASN A 572 -5.76 -31.90 6.97
C ASN A 572 -4.50 -31.70 7.83
N LEU A 573 -3.99 -30.48 7.92
CA LEU A 573 -2.80 -30.17 8.72
C LEU A 573 -3.15 -29.90 10.18
N THR A 574 -4.20 -29.11 10.43
CA THR A 574 -4.44 -28.51 11.75
C THR A 574 -5.58 -29.18 12.53
N GLY A 575 -6.44 -29.91 11.84
CA GLY A 575 -7.72 -30.41 12.38
C GLY A 575 -8.83 -29.34 12.42
N GLU A 576 -8.59 -28.14 11.89
CA GLU A 576 -9.52 -27.00 11.88
C GLU A 576 -9.83 -26.56 10.45
N LYS A 577 -11.12 -26.35 10.12
CA LYS A 577 -11.56 -25.96 8.76
C LYS A 577 -11.41 -24.48 8.47
N TYR A 578 -11.38 -23.64 9.51
CA TYR A 578 -11.48 -22.19 9.39
C TYR A 578 -10.36 -21.48 10.16
N MET A 579 -10.19 -20.19 9.89
CA MET A 579 -9.25 -19.36 10.61
C MET A 579 -9.54 -19.33 12.11
N ASN A 580 -8.49 -19.51 12.92
CA ASN A 580 -8.53 -19.49 14.38
C ASN A 580 -7.31 -18.75 14.94
N ALA A 581 -7.54 -17.70 15.71
CA ALA A 581 -6.46 -16.90 16.30
C ALA A 581 -5.87 -17.51 17.59
N THR A 582 -6.45 -18.59 18.12
CA THR A 582 -5.99 -19.21 19.39
C THR A 582 -4.50 -19.58 19.36
N PRO A 583 -3.95 -20.19 18.30
CA PRO A 583 -2.53 -20.50 18.23
C PRO A 583 -1.62 -19.26 18.31
N LEU A 584 -2.01 -18.14 17.69
CA LEU A 584 -1.31 -16.86 17.83
C LEU A 584 -1.32 -16.39 19.29
N LEU A 585 -2.46 -16.48 19.95
CA LEU A 585 -2.58 -16.11 21.35
C LEU A 585 -1.75 -17.01 22.27
N HIS A 586 -1.67 -18.31 21.99
CA HIS A 586 -0.80 -19.25 22.70
C HIS A 586 0.69 -18.89 22.53
N TYR A 587 1.09 -18.51 21.32
CA TYR A 587 2.46 -18.09 21.05
C TYR A 587 2.86 -16.88 21.87
N PHE A 588 2.00 -15.88 21.99
CA PHE A 588 2.25 -14.64 22.71
C PHE A 588 1.74 -14.66 24.16
N GLU A 589 1.29 -15.79 24.71
CA GLU A 589 0.74 -15.87 26.06
C GLU A 589 1.70 -15.34 27.15
N PRO A 590 3.02 -15.64 27.16
CA PRO A 590 3.91 -15.10 28.18
C PRO A 590 4.01 -13.57 28.09
N LEU A 591 4.11 -13.02 26.89
CA LEU A 591 4.11 -11.57 26.67
C LEU A 591 2.78 -10.94 27.08
N PHE A 592 1.66 -11.55 26.76
CA PHE A 592 0.34 -11.03 27.14
C PHE A 592 0.19 -10.93 28.66
N ASN A 593 0.59 -11.98 29.39
CA ASN A 593 0.57 -12.02 30.84
C ASN A 593 1.51 -10.95 31.44
N TRP A 594 2.68 -10.76 30.87
CA TRP A 594 3.63 -9.73 31.28
C TRP A 594 3.08 -8.32 31.00
N LEU A 595 2.50 -8.08 29.82
CA LEU A 595 1.88 -6.79 29.46
C LEU A 595 0.74 -6.44 30.42
N GLN A 596 -0.12 -7.39 30.79
CA GLN A 596 -1.19 -7.16 31.76
C GLN A 596 -0.66 -6.71 33.13
N LYS A 597 0.41 -7.35 33.62
CA LYS A 597 1.07 -6.94 34.86
C LYS A 597 1.68 -5.54 34.74
N ASN A 598 2.41 -5.29 33.65
CA ASN A 598 3.13 -4.04 33.43
C ASN A 598 2.19 -2.85 33.22
N ASN A 599 1.06 -3.07 32.58
CA ASN A 599 0.03 -2.06 32.34
C ASN A 599 -0.95 -1.89 33.52
N SER A 600 -0.74 -2.57 34.66
CA SER A 600 -1.62 -2.41 35.81
C SER A 600 -1.73 -0.94 36.22
N GLY A 601 -2.96 -0.43 36.28
CA GLY A 601 -3.26 0.97 36.57
C GLY A 601 -3.18 1.93 35.37
N ARG A 602 -2.85 1.44 34.17
CA ARG A 602 -2.91 2.23 32.93
C ARG A 602 -4.25 2.05 32.22
N TYR A 603 -4.60 3.03 31.41
CA TYR A 603 -5.79 2.95 30.55
C TYR A 603 -5.54 1.98 29.39
N ILE A 604 -6.36 0.91 29.32
CA ILE A 604 -6.31 -0.08 28.25
C ILE A 604 -7.34 0.31 27.17
N GLY A 605 -6.93 0.24 25.92
CA GLY A 605 -7.65 0.84 24.81
C GLY A 605 -7.22 2.29 24.58
N TRP A 606 -8.04 3.05 23.89
CA TRP A 606 -7.75 4.45 23.52
C TRP A 606 -9.02 5.28 23.40
N ASN A 607 -8.87 6.59 23.66
CA ASN A 607 -9.91 7.58 23.41
C ASN A 607 -9.77 8.12 21.99
N THR A 608 -10.78 7.93 21.18
CA THR A 608 -10.83 8.35 19.78
C THR A 608 -11.05 9.85 19.57
N ASP A 609 -11.53 10.55 20.59
CA ASP A 609 -11.77 12.00 20.53
C ASP A 609 -10.50 12.85 20.69
N TRP A 610 -9.40 12.23 21.15
CA TRP A 610 -8.14 12.94 21.33
C TRP A 610 -7.36 13.04 20.03
N THR A 611 -6.88 14.26 19.73
CA THR A 611 -5.95 14.52 18.62
C THR A 611 -4.75 15.33 19.09
N PRO A 612 -3.54 15.18 18.52
CA PRO A 612 -2.34 15.92 18.94
C PRO A 612 -2.46 17.43 18.66
N TYR A 613 -3.38 17.83 17.80
CA TYR A 613 -3.63 19.24 17.43
C TYR A 613 -4.85 19.84 18.14
N SER A 614 -5.56 19.09 18.97
CA SER A 614 -6.83 19.52 19.59
C SER A 614 -6.69 20.79 20.43
N GLU A 615 -5.54 20.99 21.12
CA GLU A 615 -5.28 22.19 21.92
C GLU A 615 -5.13 23.45 21.05
N ASN A 616 -4.64 23.33 19.82
CA ASN A 616 -4.44 24.42 18.87
C ASN A 616 -5.54 24.53 17.81
N ALA A 617 -6.53 23.63 17.83
CA ALA A 617 -7.61 23.62 16.87
C ALA A 617 -8.71 24.63 17.23
N ILE A 618 -9.27 25.27 16.21
CA ILE A 618 -10.42 26.16 16.31
C ILE A 618 -11.60 25.51 15.60
N LYS A 619 -12.71 25.35 16.32
CA LYS A 619 -13.93 24.81 15.73
C LYS A 619 -14.66 25.91 14.95
N VAL A 620 -15.04 25.57 13.73
CA VAL A 620 -15.80 26.45 12.82
C VAL A 620 -17.17 25.83 12.54
N ARG A 621 -18.21 26.65 12.50
CA ARG A 621 -19.56 26.27 12.10
C ARG A 621 -20.06 27.22 11.05
N ILE A 622 -20.63 26.72 9.95
CA ILE A 622 -21.18 27.53 8.85
C ILE A 622 -22.65 27.16 8.62
N SER A 623 -23.49 28.14 8.59
CA SER A 623 -24.94 28.01 8.42
C SER A 623 -25.42 28.71 7.15
N LEU A 624 -25.02 28.23 5.99
CA LEU A 624 -25.34 28.82 4.67
C LEU A 624 -26.83 29.01 4.47
N LYS A 625 -27.63 27.99 4.78
CA LYS A 625 -29.09 28.04 4.61
C LYS A 625 -29.75 29.03 5.56
N ALA A 626 -29.19 29.21 6.75
CA ALA A 626 -29.71 30.22 7.69
C ALA A 626 -29.41 31.65 7.24
N ALA A 627 -28.27 31.87 6.56
CA ALA A 627 -27.88 33.20 6.08
C ALA A 627 -28.52 33.57 4.75
N LEU A 628 -28.54 32.65 3.78
CA LEU A 628 -28.84 32.92 2.38
C LEU A 628 -30.19 32.34 1.93
N GLY A 629 -30.86 31.54 2.76
CA GLY A 629 -32.18 30.96 2.44
C GLY A 629 -32.16 30.16 1.14
N ASN A 630 -32.93 30.57 0.15
CA ASN A 630 -32.99 29.91 -1.17
C ASN A 630 -31.82 30.25 -2.10
N GLU A 631 -30.95 31.19 -1.73
CA GLU A 631 -29.74 31.58 -2.44
C GLU A 631 -28.51 30.86 -1.85
N ALA A 632 -28.73 29.90 -0.95
CA ALA A 632 -27.64 29.11 -0.38
C ALA A 632 -26.94 28.32 -1.49
N TYR A 633 -25.64 28.48 -1.57
CA TYR A 633 -24.77 27.70 -2.45
C TYR A 633 -24.30 26.43 -1.75
N GLU A 634 -23.79 25.49 -2.52
CA GLU A 634 -23.24 24.27 -1.99
C GLU A 634 -21.81 24.52 -1.48
N TRP A 635 -21.51 24.03 -0.27
CA TRP A 635 -20.16 24.06 0.27
C TRP A 635 -19.31 23.00 -0.41
N ASP A 636 -18.49 23.43 -1.35
CA ASP A 636 -17.65 22.59 -2.19
C ASP A 636 -16.13 22.87 -1.98
N LYS A 637 -15.31 22.21 -2.79
CA LYS A 637 -13.84 22.39 -2.74
C LYS A 637 -13.41 23.85 -3.03
N SER A 638 -14.15 24.57 -3.83
CA SER A 638 -13.84 25.96 -4.17
C SER A 638 -14.15 26.90 -2.99
N GLU A 639 -15.25 26.65 -2.31
CA GLU A 639 -15.63 27.36 -1.09
C GLU A 639 -14.66 27.08 0.06
N LEU A 640 -14.26 25.81 0.22
CA LEU A 640 -13.25 25.42 1.20
C LEU A 640 -11.91 26.10 0.92
N PHE A 641 -11.48 26.15 -0.35
CA PHE A 641 -10.27 26.86 -0.75
C PHE A 641 -10.34 28.37 -0.48
N LEU A 642 -11.47 28.98 -0.76
CA LEU A 642 -11.72 30.40 -0.45
C LEU A 642 -11.64 30.64 1.07
N PHE A 643 -12.20 29.73 1.87
CA PHE A 643 -12.09 29.79 3.34
C PHE A 643 -10.64 29.73 3.81
N LYS A 644 -9.88 28.71 3.39
CA LYS A 644 -8.47 28.56 3.70
C LYS A 644 -7.66 29.81 3.30
N SER A 645 -7.91 30.35 2.10
CA SER A 645 -7.27 31.56 1.61
C SER A 645 -7.59 32.80 2.46
N SER A 646 -8.83 32.89 2.96
CA SER A 646 -9.27 33.98 3.85
C SER A 646 -8.58 33.93 5.21
N ILE A 647 -8.40 32.73 5.79
CA ILE A 647 -7.66 32.54 7.03
C ILE A 647 -6.17 32.83 6.80
N ALA A 648 -5.57 32.33 5.72
CA ALA A 648 -4.17 32.64 5.36
C ALA A 648 -3.92 34.14 5.23
N TYR A 649 -4.86 34.88 4.63
CA TYR A 649 -4.80 36.35 4.61
C TYR A 649 -4.84 36.96 6.01
N ALA A 650 -5.70 36.47 6.89
CA ALA A 650 -5.77 36.93 8.27
C ALA A 650 -4.46 36.71 9.04
N MET A 651 -3.84 35.56 8.84
CA MET A 651 -2.55 35.20 9.43
C MET A 651 -1.41 36.12 8.95
N ARG A 652 -1.29 36.31 7.63
CA ARG A 652 -0.29 37.24 7.05
C ARG A 652 -0.41 38.64 7.66
N LYS A 653 -1.65 39.14 7.73
CA LYS A 653 -1.91 40.46 8.30
C LYS A 653 -1.53 40.56 9.77
N TYR A 654 -1.93 39.57 10.56
CA TYR A 654 -1.64 39.53 11.99
C TYR A 654 -0.14 39.42 12.26
N PHE A 655 0.57 38.54 11.59
CA PHE A 655 2.02 38.40 11.78
C PHE A 655 2.78 39.67 11.34
N ALA A 656 2.39 40.33 10.27
CA ALA A 656 2.99 41.56 9.83
C ALA A 656 2.78 42.72 10.81
N GLN A 657 1.58 42.83 11.39
CA GLN A 657 1.20 43.99 12.25
C GLN A 657 1.54 43.79 13.71
N GLU A 658 1.27 42.60 14.26
CA GLU A 658 1.41 42.35 15.71
C GLU A 658 2.71 41.62 16.07
N LYS A 659 3.19 40.71 15.19
CA LYS A 659 4.46 39.99 15.42
C LYS A 659 5.65 40.66 14.76
N LEU A 660 5.43 41.69 13.90
CA LEU A 660 6.45 42.37 13.12
C LEU A 660 7.27 41.40 12.23
N GLN A 661 6.65 40.34 11.78
CA GLN A 661 7.23 39.28 10.95
C GLN A 661 6.49 39.18 9.63
N ASN A 662 7.22 39.17 8.52
CA ASN A 662 6.65 39.06 7.18
C ASN A 662 6.59 37.55 6.81
N VAL A 663 5.57 36.86 7.27
CA VAL A 663 5.36 35.43 7.03
C VAL A 663 4.29 35.27 5.96
N ASP A 664 4.59 34.51 4.89
CA ASP A 664 3.70 34.35 3.73
C ASP A 664 2.85 33.08 3.84
N PHE A 665 1.85 33.09 4.73
CA PHE A 665 0.89 32.00 4.86
C PHE A 665 0.09 31.80 3.58
N GLN A 666 -0.04 30.55 3.15
CA GLN A 666 -0.81 30.10 1.99
C GLN A 666 -2.06 29.30 2.44
N ALA A 667 -2.98 29.04 1.51
CA ALA A 667 -4.14 28.19 1.80
C ALA A 667 -3.74 26.76 2.20
N THR A 668 -2.60 26.29 1.77
CA THR A 668 -2.00 24.99 2.14
C THR A 668 -1.56 24.89 3.60
N ASP A 669 -1.29 26.03 4.25
CA ASP A 669 -0.88 26.07 5.66
C ASP A 669 -2.10 26.03 6.61
N ILE A 670 -3.32 26.02 6.06
CA ILE A 670 -4.58 25.93 6.80
C ILE A 670 -5.11 24.51 6.68
N HIS A 671 -5.04 23.76 7.76
CA HIS A 671 -5.50 22.37 7.82
C HIS A 671 -6.93 22.32 8.35
N VAL A 672 -7.78 21.56 7.65
CA VAL A 672 -9.19 21.38 8.00
C VAL A 672 -9.44 19.91 8.26
N GLY A 673 -10.02 19.58 9.41
CA GLY A 673 -10.35 18.22 9.82
C GLY A 673 -11.75 18.11 10.40
N GLU A 674 -12.27 16.89 10.45
CA GLU A 674 -13.58 16.54 11.02
C GLU A 674 -14.78 17.30 10.39
N GLU A 675 -14.74 17.51 9.07
CA GLU A 675 -15.84 18.16 8.37
C GLU A 675 -17.12 17.32 8.44
N THR A 676 -18.23 17.97 8.83
CA THR A 676 -19.54 17.34 8.95
C THR A 676 -20.48 17.77 7.83
N GLN A 677 -21.52 16.97 7.55
CA GLN A 677 -22.59 17.30 6.57
C GLN A 677 -23.30 18.65 6.83
N ARG A 678 -23.19 19.18 8.05
CA ARG A 678 -23.76 20.48 8.43
C ARG A 678 -22.72 21.60 8.41
N VAL A 679 -21.63 21.39 7.69
CA VAL A 679 -20.49 22.31 7.55
C VAL A 679 -19.99 22.79 8.92
N SER A 680 -19.51 21.83 9.71
CA SER A 680 -18.78 22.10 10.94
C SER A 680 -17.47 21.33 10.86
N PHE A 681 -16.35 22.00 11.15
CA PHE A 681 -15.02 21.43 11.06
C PHE A 681 -14.06 22.09 12.05
N TYR A 682 -12.89 21.51 12.22
CA TYR A 682 -11.79 22.12 12.97
C TYR A 682 -10.73 22.64 12.03
N ILE A 683 -10.11 23.76 12.38
CA ILE A 683 -8.94 24.30 11.66
C ILE A 683 -7.72 24.35 12.59
N THR A 684 -6.58 24.03 12.03
CA THR A 684 -5.26 24.34 12.58
C THR A 684 -4.45 25.08 11.52
N VAL A 685 -3.47 25.87 11.95
CA VAL A 685 -2.61 26.63 11.05
C VAL A 685 -1.17 26.26 11.32
N SER A 686 -0.41 25.88 10.29
CA SER A 686 1.03 25.65 10.38
C SER A 686 1.83 26.84 9.88
N MET A 687 3.08 26.92 10.32
CA MET A 687 4.02 27.90 9.75
C MET A 687 4.38 27.51 8.31
N PRO A 688 4.42 28.48 7.37
CA PRO A 688 4.76 28.20 5.98
C PRO A 688 6.07 27.45 5.84
N GLY A 689 6.04 26.36 5.06
CA GLY A 689 7.20 25.50 4.83
C GLY A 689 7.58 24.60 6.02
N ASN A 690 6.82 24.64 7.12
CA ASN A 690 7.03 23.77 8.27
C ASN A 690 5.70 23.34 8.87
N VAL A 691 5.08 22.33 8.28
CA VAL A 691 3.78 21.76 8.67
C VAL A 691 3.78 21.28 10.13
N SER A 692 4.95 20.89 10.64
CA SER A 692 5.13 20.44 12.03
C SER A 692 5.03 21.55 13.06
N ASN A 693 5.19 22.82 12.64
CA ASN A 693 5.15 23.95 13.55
C ASN A 693 3.76 24.58 13.54
N ILE A 694 2.87 24.02 14.36
CA ILE A 694 1.50 24.51 14.49
C ILE A 694 1.49 25.84 15.23
N VAL A 695 0.87 26.84 14.60
CA VAL A 695 0.71 28.16 15.19
C VAL A 695 -0.17 28.07 16.44
N PRO A 696 0.23 28.66 17.57
CA PRO A 696 -0.57 28.65 18.80
C PRO A 696 -1.98 29.19 18.56
N LYS A 697 -2.96 28.51 19.13
CA LYS A 697 -4.40 28.87 19.04
C LYS A 697 -4.66 30.35 19.31
N ALA A 698 -4.00 30.93 20.31
CA ALA A 698 -4.16 32.34 20.64
C ALA A 698 -3.75 33.30 19.50
N ASP A 699 -2.75 32.94 18.72
CA ASP A 699 -2.31 33.75 17.57
C ASP A 699 -3.31 33.63 16.42
N VAL A 700 -3.85 32.42 16.16
CA VAL A 700 -4.89 32.18 15.15
C VAL A 700 -6.20 32.89 15.55
N GLU A 701 -6.59 32.84 16.82
CA GLU A 701 -7.74 33.57 17.36
C GLU A 701 -7.60 35.09 17.15
N ASN A 702 -6.42 35.64 17.45
CA ASN A 702 -6.17 37.08 17.29
C ASN A 702 -6.17 37.47 15.80
N ALA A 703 -5.60 36.67 14.92
CA ALA A 703 -5.65 36.90 13.47
C ALA A 703 -7.08 36.90 12.94
N ILE A 704 -7.90 35.91 13.35
CA ILE A 704 -9.31 35.83 12.99
C ILE A 704 -10.07 37.05 13.52
N ARG A 705 -9.88 37.44 14.78
CA ARG A 705 -10.51 38.65 15.36
C ARG A 705 -10.16 39.90 14.57
N MET A 706 -8.88 40.10 14.24
CA MET A 706 -8.38 41.24 13.47
C MET A 706 -9.00 41.33 12.06
N SER A 707 -9.32 40.19 11.45
CA SER A 707 -9.80 40.11 10.08
C SER A 707 -11.26 39.62 9.96
N ARG A 708 -11.98 39.51 11.07
CA ARG A 708 -13.31 38.89 11.17
C ARG A 708 -14.29 39.40 10.09
N GLY A 709 -14.47 40.72 10.00
CA GLY A 709 -15.38 41.32 9.02
C GLY A 709 -15.03 40.97 7.57
N ARG A 710 -13.73 40.89 7.27
CA ARG A 710 -13.24 40.54 5.93
C ARG A 710 -13.50 39.07 5.59
N ILE A 711 -13.34 38.19 6.58
CA ILE A 711 -13.61 36.76 6.42
C ILE A 711 -15.13 36.55 6.20
N SER A 712 -15.97 37.16 7.04
CA SER A 712 -17.42 37.03 6.94
C SER A 712 -17.95 37.63 5.62
N GLU A 713 -17.41 38.76 5.15
CA GLU A 713 -17.78 39.41 3.88
C GLU A 713 -17.43 38.52 2.67
N ALA A 714 -16.34 37.77 2.70
CA ALA A 714 -15.93 36.89 1.61
C ALA A 714 -16.99 35.81 1.31
N PHE A 715 -17.78 35.44 2.31
CA PHE A 715 -18.85 34.43 2.22
C PHE A 715 -20.26 35.04 2.28
N ARG A 716 -20.39 36.35 2.38
CA ARG A 716 -21.66 37.05 2.64
C ARG A 716 -22.36 36.50 3.90
N LEU A 717 -21.57 36.11 4.90
CA LEU A 717 -22.03 35.57 6.17
C LEU A 717 -21.78 36.60 7.29
N ASP A 718 -22.54 36.48 8.39
CA ASP A 718 -22.35 37.25 9.61
C ASP A 718 -21.75 36.37 10.73
N ASP A 719 -21.52 36.93 11.89
CA ASP A 719 -20.95 36.25 13.04
C ASP A 719 -21.83 35.14 13.63
N ASN A 720 -23.13 35.10 13.30
CA ASN A 720 -24.04 34.04 13.73
C ASN A 720 -24.11 32.90 12.73
N THR A 721 -23.73 33.15 11.50
CA THR A 721 -23.85 32.18 10.39
C THR A 721 -22.49 31.64 9.94
N LEU A 722 -21.39 32.35 10.24
CA LEU A 722 -20.02 31.85 10.23
C LEU A 722 -19.42 32.00 11.64
N GLU A 723 -19.58 30.97 12.45
CA GLU A 723 -19.15 30.96 13.85
C GLU A 723 -17.76 30.31 14.00
N PHE A 724 -16.83 31.03 14.60
CA PHE A 724 -15.60 30.46 15.15
C PHE A 724 -15.82 30.26 16.67
N VAL A 725 -16.04 29.00 17.05
CA VAL A 725 -16.50 28.67 18.41
C VAL A 725 -15.48 29.13 19.46
N GLY A 726 -15.91 29.94 20.39
CA GLY A 726 -15.08 30.50 21.46
C GLY A 726 -14.37 31.81 21.09
N ILE A 727 -14.43 32.26 19.83
CA ILE A 727 -13.88 33.54 19.40
C ILE A 727 -14.99 34.58 19.35
N LEU A 728 -14.98 35.51 20.31
CA LEU A 728 -15.97 36.58 20.34
C LEU A 728 -15.77 37.54 19.16
N PRO A 729 -16.89 38.04 18.55
CA PRO A 729 -16.81 39.08 17.53
C PRO A 729 -16.12 40.35 18.05
N THR A 730 -15.32 41.00 17.21
CA THR A 730 -14.74 42.29 17.56
C THR A 730 -15.72 43.39 17.23
N LEU A 731 -15.83 44.38 18.12
CA LEU A 731 -16.64 45.62 17.87
C LEU A 731 -15.94 46.62 16.93
N ALA A 732 -14.76 46.28 16.39
CA ALA A 732 -14.06 47.15 15.46
C ALA A 732 -14.75 47.13 14.09
N THR A 733 -15.13 48.30 13.62
CA THR A 733 -15.58 48.48 12.24
C THR A 733 -14.52 48.01 11.24
N PRO A 734 -14.91 47.33 10.16
CA PRO A 734 -13.98 46.95 9.12
C PRO A 734 -13.18 48.14 8.62
N TYR A 735 -11.88 48.01 8.52
CA TYR A 735 -11.04 49.03 7.88
C TYR A 735 -11.35 49.01 6.39
N GLU A 736 -12.18 49.97 5.92
CA GLU A 736 -12.28 50.28 4.50
C GLU A 736 -11.02 51.06 4.08
N PRO A 737 -10.13 50.47 3.28
CA PRO A 737 -9.03 51.24 2.71
C PRO A 737 -9.65 52.32 1.85
N PRO A 738 -9.21 53.60 1.94
CA PRO A 738 -9.80 54.69 1.18
C PRO A 738 -9.70 54.34 -0.31
N VAL A 739 -10.88 54.09 -0.92
CA VAL A 739 -11.06 53.73 -2.34
C VAL A 739 -10.35 54.69 -3.30
N THR A 740 -10.09 55.91 -2.80
CA THR A 740 -9.42 57.00 -3.53
C THR A 740 -8.01 56.72 -3.99
N ILE A 741 -7.19 56.00 -3.25
CA ILE A 741 -5.77 55.77 -3.62
C ILE A 741 -5.67 54.85 -4.85
N TRP A 742 -6.49 53.78 -4.88
CA TRP A 742 -6.49 52.84 -5.99
C TRP A 742 -7.05 53.49 -7.28
N LEU A 743 -8.11 54.26 -7.17
CA LEU A 743 -8.67 55.03 -8.31
C LEU A 743 -7.69 56.05 -8.83
N ILE A 744 -6.91 56.73 -7.95
CA ILE A 744 -5.88 57.67 -8.36
C ILE A 744 -4.76 56.95 -9.11
N ILE A 745 -4.25 55.84 -8.57
CA ILE A 745 -3.22 55.04 -9.23
C ILE A 745 -3.73 54.50 -10.57
N PHE A 746 -4.93 53.97 -10.64
CA PHE A 746 -5.55 53.48 -11.86
C PHE A 746 -5.74 54.59 -12.90
N GLY A 747 -6.20 55.77 -12.46
CA GLY A 747 -6.31 56.95 -13.31
C GLY A 747 -4.99 57.44 -13.86
N VAL A 748 -3.93 57.46 -13.04
CA VAL A 748 -2.56 57.81 -13.47
C VAL A 748 -2.01 56.79 -14.48
N VAL A 749 -2.22 55.49 -14.24
CA VAL A 749 -1.75 54.43 -15.17
C VAL A 749 -2.48 54.52 -16.50
N ILE A 750 -3.79 54.69 -16.51
CA ILE A 750 -4.57 54.88 -17.76
C ILE A 750 -4.12 56.16 -18.48
N SER A 751 -3.91 57.26 -17.76
CA SER A 751 -3.43 58.51 -18.37
C SER A 751 -2.05 58.32 -19.03
N LEU A 752 -1.13 57.65 -18.38
CA LEU A 752 0.18 57.30 -18.95
C LEU A 752 0.09 56.41 -20.18
N VAL A 753 -0.80 55.41 -20.19
CA VAL A 753 -1.06 54.58 -21.36
C VAL A 753 -1.66 55.36 -22.51
N VAL A 754 -2.62 56.27 -22.25
CA VAL A 754 -3.21 57.11 -23.28
C VAL A 754 -2.16 58.09 -23.85
N ILE A 755 -1.34 58.69 -23.00
CA ILE A 755 -0.23 59.54 -23.44
C ILE A 755 0.77 58.73 -24.29
N GLY A 756 1.12 57.52 -23.87
CA GLY A 756 1.98 56.63 -24.63
C GLY A 756 1.42 56.30 -26.02
N VAL A 757 0.12 55.98 -26.10
CA VAL A 757 -0.57 55.73 -27.38
C VAL A 757 -0.55 56.99 -28.29
N ILE A 758 -0.82 58.17 -27.72
CA ILE A 758 -0.76 59.45 -28.46
C ILE A 758 0.64 59.72 -29.00
N VAL A 759 1.67 59.50 -28.16
CA VAL A 759 3.09 59.65 -28.58
C VAL A 759 3.44 58.65 -29.69
N LEU A 760 2.98 57.43 -29.63
CA LEU A 760 3.18 56.39 -30.68
C LEU A 760 2.45 56.76 -31.97
N ILE A 761 1.25 57.34 -31.91
CA ILE A 761 0.50 57.80 -33.07
C ILE A 761 1.23 58.99 -33.72
N ILE A 762 1.69 59.97 -32.92
CA ILE A 762 2.42 61.13 -33.41
C ILE A 762 3.79 60.72 -33.98
N SER A 763 4.51 59.79 -33.34
CA SER A 763 5.79 59.27 -33.83
C SER A 763 5.58 58.46 -35.10
N GLY A 764 4.55 57.62 -35.16
CA GLY A 764 4.17 56.88 -36.36
C GLY A 764 3.78 57.76 -37.56
N GLN A 765 3.13 58.91 -37.27
CA GLN A 765 2.86 59.91 -38.33
C GLN A 765 4.12 60.64 -38.74
N ARG A 766 5.06 60.92 -37.84
CA ARG A 766 6.39 61.47 -38.16
C ARG A 766 7.24 60.53 -38.98
N ASP A 767 7.21 59.21 -38.66
CA ASP A 767 7.93 58.21 -39.41
C ASP A 767 7.30 57.93 -40.80
N ARG A 768 5.96 58.02 -40.93
CA ARG A 768 5.28 58.01 -42.24
C ARG A 768 5.69 59.19 -43.10
N LYS A 769 5.85 60.42 -42.54
CA LYS A 769 6.36 61.63 -43.25
C LYS A 769 7.85 61.51 -43.59
N LYS A 770 8.64 60.84 -42.76
CA LYS A 770 10.05 60.54 -43.08
C LYS A 770 10.21 59.46 -44.15
N LYS A 771 9.40 58.43 -44.16
CA LYS A 771 9.39 57.36 -45.18
C LYS A 771 8.84 57.85 -46.53
N ALA A 772 7.97 58.85 -46.56
CA ALA A 772 7.52 59.53 -47.81
C ALA A 772 8.56 60.42 -48.45
N LYS A 773 9.55 60.99 -47.69
CA LYS A 773 10.68 61.73 -48.20
C LYS A 773 11.92 60.87 -48.58
N GLY A 774 11.98 59.60 -48.12
CA GLY A 774 13.04 58.63 -48.40
C GLY A 774 12.82 57.76 -49.62
N ARG A 775 11.58 57.73 -50.17
CA ARG A 775 11.24 56.93 -51.37
C ARG A 775 11.50 57.66 -52.75
N ALA A 776 12.18 58.82 -52.75
CA ALA A 776 12.55 59.53 -53.97
C ALA A 776 14.05 59.48 -54.30
N ARG A 777 14.83 58.63 -53.65
CA ARG A 777 16.24 58.41 -53.99
C ARG A 777 16.54 56.92 -53.64
N GLU A 778 16.78 56.16 -54.63
CA GLU A 778 17.35 54.84 -54.76
C GLU A 778 16.36 53.81 -55.37
N ALA A 779 16.13 54.01 -56.66
CA ALA A 779 16.03 52.95 -57.60
C ALA A 779 17.41 52.81 -58.18
N GLU A 780 18.18 51.82 -57.81
CA GLU A 780 19.15 51.12 -58.63
C GLU A 780 20.00 50.20 -57.74
N SER A 781 20.00 49.03 -58.08
CA SER A 781 21.01 47.95 -58.12
C SER A 781 20.76 46.73 -57.25
N ASN A 782 20.41 45.74 -57.99
CA ASN A 782 20.90 44.34 -58.02
C ASN A 782 20.87 43.47 -56.76
N CYS A 783 20.04 42.44 -56.90
CA CYS A 783 20.40 41.02 -57.21
C CYS A 783 21.43 40.40 -56.31
N GLU A 784 21.01 39.38 -55.53
CA GLU A 784 21.29 37.97 -55.71
C GLU A 784 21.09 37.12 -54.47
N VAL A 785 20.28 36.11 -54.65
CA VAL A 785 20.51 34.69 -54.27
C VAL A 785 20.44 34.25 -52.85
N ASN A 786 19.42 33.45 -52.62
CA ASN A 786 19.18 32.30 -51.75
C ASN A 786 20.40 31.33 -51.62
N PRO A 787 20.47 30.29 -50.81
CA PRO A 787 19.45 29.57 -50.02
C PRO A 787 19.90 28.88 -48.70
N TYR A 788 18.92 28.22 -48.05
CA TYR A 788 18.97 27.03 -47.17
C TYR A 788 19.82 27.08 -45.90
N ASP A 789 19.22 26.80 -44.73
CA ASP A 789 19.14 25.49 -44.15
C ASP A 789 18.19 25.42 -42.97
N ASP A 790 17.49 24.32 -43.03
CA ASP A 790 16.57 23.68 -42.13
C ASP A 790 17.32 23.05 -40.95
N ASP A 791 16.86 23.16 -39.71
CA ASP A 791 17.09 22.12 -38.74
C ASP A 791 16.03 22.16 -37.62
N GLY A 792 14.98 21.42 -37.89
CA GLY A 792 14.02 21.00 -36.83
C GLY A 792 14.65 19.95 -35.95
N LYS A 793 14.70 20.17 -34.66
CA LYS A 793 14.89 19.12 -33.68
C LYS A 793 13.60 18.84 -32.97
N SER A 794 12.98 17.73 -33.37
CA SER A 794 11.91 17.07 -32.64
C SER A 794 12.45 16.47 -31.35
N ASN A 795 11.90 16.85 -30.23
CA ASN A 795 12.05 16.09 -29.00
C ASN A 795 11.19 14.83 -29.08
N LYS A 796 11.85 13.69 -29.12
CA LYS A 796 11.21 12.38 -28.87
C LYS A 796 10.99 12.25 -27.37
N GLY A 797 9.72 12.08 -27.00
CA GLY A 797 9.35 11.68 -25.66
C GLY A 797 9.88 10.28 -25.34
N PHE A 798 10.30 10.10 -24.13
CA PHE A 798 10.64 8.81 -23.55
C PHE A 798 9.34 8.00 -23.37
N GLU A 799 9.23 6.90 -24.03
CA GLU A 799 8.31 5.82 -23.67
C GLU A 799 8.96 5.05 -22.51
N LEU A 800 8.29 5.05 -21.37
CA LEU A 800 8.64 4.21 -20.24
C LEU A 800 8.09 2.82 -20.50
N SER A 801 8.95 1.82 -20.38
CA SER A 801 8.62 0.41 -20.48
C SER A 801 7.75 -0.03 -19.30
N GLU A 802 6.69 -0.78 -19.59
CA GLU A 802 5.85 -1.48 -18.63
C GLU A 802 6.69 -2.43 -17.78
N GLU A 803 6.68 -2.23 -16.46
CA GLU A 803 7.12 -3.28 -15.54
C GLU A 803 6.05 -4.38 -15.52
N THR A 804 6.41 -5.54 -15.99
CA THR A 804 5.57 -6.72 -15.90
C THR A 804 5.43 -7.10 -14.43
N GLN A 805 4.20 -7.09 -13.95
CA GLN A 805 3.84 -7.62 -12.65
C GLN A 805 4.19 -9.10 -12.60
N THR A 806 5.18 -9.45 -11.82
CA THR A 806 5.31 -10.81 -11.34
C THR A 806 4.37 -10.94 -10.14
N SER A 807 3.27 -11.64 -10.33
CA SER A 807 2.42 -12.10 -9.24
C SER A 807 3.13 -13.20 -8.48
N PHE A 808 3.67 -12.86 -7.33
CA PHE A 808 3.98 -13.80 -6.27
C PHE A 808 3.54 -13.21 -4.93
#